data_0ccae0e5dc296ab4105e35bfffc2a3b0
#
_entry.id   0ccae0e5dc296ab4105e35bfffc2a3b0
#
_cell.length_a   1.000
_cell.length_b   1.000
_cell.length_c   1.000
_cell.angle_alpha   90.00
_cell.angle_beta   90.00
_cell.angle_gamma   90.00
#
_symmetry.space_group_name_H-M   'P 1'
#
loop_
_entity.id
_entity.type
_entity.pdbx_description
1 polymer ?
#
loop_
_entity_poly.entity_id
_entity_poly.type
_entity_poly.pdbx_seq_one_letter_code
_entity_poly.pdbx_strand_id
1 'polypeptide(L)'
;MHLRNGKAVKSVFTLSTLTASCLMAFNTYAAVDCAPLEVWDSSKVYNGGDQVQHENNAYKARYWTQNNNPAQSGQWGEWENLGACGDTGPVDPPVNEVPTVTLTSPSASASITAGDVVNLAADAVDTDGTISKVEFFVDGALVGTATAAPFTASWTATEGAHEFSTKAYDDKNAVSAVSAVTLNVNAGQPGNEAPTVDVALSATSIELGGSVTVTANAADADGTVAKVEFFAAGVLIGTATAAPYAVDFTPAQAGSVSVYAKATDDAGATTDSSLVSLTVNGGAVTSNCRPDGLYQTTGLDVPYCTIYDEEGREKMGADHPRRVIGYFTSWRSGDDPQAAYLVKDIPWDQLTHINYAFVSIGSDGKVNVGDVNDPTNPATGKTWPGVEVDPALGFKGHFGALATYKQKHDVKTLISIGGWAETGGHFGADGNRVADGGFYTMTTNADGSINHAGIEKFATSAVEMMRTYKFDGLDIDYEYPTSMAGAGNPYDKDFMEPRRPYLWASYQELMKVLREKLDAASAQDGHHYMLTIAAPSSGYLLRGMETFDVTKYLDYVNIMSYDLHGAWNDHVGHNAALFDTGKDSELAQWNVYGTAAYGGIGYLNTDWAYHYFRGSMPAGRINIGVPYYTRGWQGVTGGENGLWGRAALPNQSECAPGTGEGEKNNCGHGALGIDNMWHDTDPKGNEMGAGSNPMWHAKNLEKGIWGSYAQAYGLDPVNDPSDQLVGTYTRNYDDVAVAPWLWNAEKSVFLSTEDKASVEVKADYVIDKEIGGIMFWELAGDYNCYVLDTNGNRTTIDATEQACAAGNGEYHMGNTMTKAIYDKFKSATPYGNKIATGPIPTEAVDIAVSVGGFKVLDPAEGLLVAR
;
A
#
# COMPACT_ATOMS: atom_id res chain seq x y z
N MET A 1 -1.66 -3.01 -15.34
CA MET A 1 -1.63 -2.92 -13.89
C MET A 1 -0.33 -3.46 -13.34
N HIS A 2 0.59 -2.63 -12.91
CA HIS A 2 1.97 -3.05 -12.79
C HIS A 2 2.59 -2.62 -11.51
N LEU A 3 3.18 -3.54 -10.82
CA LEU A 3 3.98 -3.32 -9.62
C LEU A 3 5.37 -3.91 -9.75
N ARG A 4 6.31 -3.25 -9.19
CA ARG A 4 7.68 -3.63 -9.30
C ARG A 4 8.56 -3.59 -8.09
N ASN A 5 9.48 -4.43 -8.25
CA ASN A 5 10.56 -4.85 -7.40
C ASN A 5 11.62 -3.81 -7.12
N GLY A 6 11.83 -3.54 -5.83
CA GLY A 6 13.13 -3.11 -5.36
C GLY A 6 13.98 -4.30 -4.93
N LYS A 7 15.18 -4.42 -5.43
CA LYS A 7 16.21 -5.35 -4.91
C LYS A 7 16.40 -5.11 -3.42
N ALA A 8 16.33 -6.16 -2.63
CA ALA A 8 16.74 -6.15 -1.24
C ALA A 8 18.22 -5.77 -1.15
N VAL A 9 18.50 -4.55 -0.75
CA VAL A 9 19.79 -4.19 -0.18
C VAL A 9 19.66 -4.42 1.31
N LYS A 10 20.43 -5.36 1.85
CA LYS A 10 20.61 -5.51 3.29
C LYS A 10 21.22 -4.21 3.82
N SER A 11 20.43 -3.35 4.40
CA SER A 11 20.92 -2.25 5.21
C SER A 11 20.57 -2.53 6.66
N VAL A 12 21.57 -2.80 7.42
CA VAL A 12 21.55 -2.75 8.88
C VAL A 12 21.28 -1.29 9.25
N PHE A 13 20.14 -1.03 9.87
CA PHE A 13 19.86 0.29 10.43
C PHE A 13 20.74 0.55 11.65
N THR A 14 21.69 1.44 11.49
CA THR A 14 22.26 2.19 12.61
C THR A 14 21.75 3.62 12.51
N LEU A 15 20.91 3.99 13.45
CA LEU A 15 20.44 5.37 13.62
C LEU A 15 21.59 6.19 14.21
N SER A 16 22.19 7.08 13.43
CA SER A 16 23.06 8.12 13.94
C SER A 16 22.59 9.49 13.43
N THR A 17 22.18 10.31 14.38
CA THR A 17 21.95 11.74 14.18
C THR A 17 23.24 12.42 13.71
N LEU A 18 23.27 12.93 12.48
CA LEU A 18 24.34 13.77 11.99
C LEU A 18 23.94 15.24 12.15
N THR A 19 24.62 15.90 13.08
CA THR A 19 24.77 17.36 13.02
C THR A 19 25.77 17.68 11.92
N ALA A 20 25.34 18.48 10.95
CA ALA A 20 26.18 18.94 9.85
C ALA A 20 27.23 19.93 10.38
N SER A 21 28.47 19.48 10.41
CA SER A 21 29.63 20.39 10.42
C SER A 21 30.32 20.25 9.07
N CYS A 22 30.29 21.33 8.32
CA CYS A 22 31.00 21.44 7.02
C CYS A 22 32.51 21.43 7.30
N LEU A 23 33.15 20.26 7.18
CA LEU A 23 34.60 20.17 7.03
C LEU A 23 34.89 20.00 5.53
N MET A 24 35.48 21.01 4.94
CA MET A 24 36.13 20.85 3.65
C MET A 24 37.30 19.88 3.83
N ALA A 25 37.16 18.69 3.29
CA ALA A 25 38.27 17.78 3.14
C ALA A 25 39.18 18.33 2.04
N PHE A 26 40.29 18.94 2.44
CA PHE A 26 41.41 19.09 1.53
C PHE A 26 41.99 17.72 1.29
N ASN A 27 41.79 17.17 0.09
CA ASN A 27 42.60 16.07 -0.39
C ASN A 27 44.04 16.59 -0.55
N THR A 28 44.91 16.34 0.42
CA THR A 28 46.32 16.49 0.26
C THR A 28 46.81 15.32 -0.64
N TYR A 29 46.86 15.56 -1.92
CA TYR A 29 47.63 14.68 -2.81
C TYR A 29 49.10 14.79 -2.40
N ALA A 30 49.83 13.66 -2.41
CA ALA A 30 51.26 13.68 -2.32
C ALA A 30 51.78 14.56 -3.45
N ALA A 31 52.82 15.38 -3.15
CA ALA A 31 53.40 16.25 -4.16
C ALA A 31 53.91 15.43 -5.33
N VAL A 32 53.52 15.83 -6.53
CA VAL A 32 53.90 15.15 -7.78
C VAL A 32 55.22 15.73 -8.28
N ASP A 33 56.15 14.85 -8.71
CA ASP A 33 57.36 15.31 -9.40
C ASP A 33 56.96 15.85 -10.79
N CYS A 34 56.97 17.15 -10.92
CA CYS A 34 56.62 17.81 -12.18
C CYS A 34 57.85 18.12 -13.07
N ALA A 35 59.09 17.85 -12.62
CA ALA A 35 60.28 18.16 -13.40
C ALA A 35 60.31 17.50 -14.79
N PRO A 36 59.75 16.29 -14.99
CA PRO A 36 59.67 15.67 -16.31
C PRO A 36 58.45 16.10 -17.12
N LEU A 37 57.50 16.87 -16.56
CA LEU A 37 56.24 17.21 -17.23
C LEU A 37 56.40 18.49 -18.08
N GLU A 38 55.86 18.46 -19.31
CA GLU A 38 55.76 19.66 -20.13
C GLU A 38 54.81 20.69 -19.51
N VAL A 39 55.12 21.98 -19.72
CA VAL A 39 54.16 23.05 -19.36
C VAL A 39 53.05 23.04 -20.36
N TRP A 40 51.81 23.12 -19.85
CA TRP A 40 50.59 23.20 -20.70
C TRP A 40 50.68 24.40 -21.67
N ASP A 41 50.32 24.15 -22.93
CA ASP A 41 50.30 25.14 -24.00
C ASP A 41 48.93 25.13 -24.69
N SER A 42 48.23 26.24 -24.71
CA SER A 42 46.90 26.41 -25.30
C SER A 42 46.83 26.09 -26.80
N SER A 43 47.93 26.19 -27.51
CA SER A 43 47.99 25.92 -28.97
C SER A 43 48.18 24.45 -29.29
N LYS A 44 48.62 23.64 -28.31
CA LYS A 44 48.96 22.22 -28.47
C LYS A 44 47.71 21.34 -28.27
N VAL A 45 47.69 20.23 -29.02
CA VAL A 45 46.69 19.17 -28.83
C VAL A 45 47.25 18.14 -27.86
N TYR A 46 46.43 17.75 -26.90
CA TYR A 46 46.71 16.70 -25.93
C TYR A 46 45.72 15.56 -26.10
N ASN A 47 46.19 14.34 -26.02
CA ASN A 47 45.39 13.13 -26.11
C ASN A 47 45.13 12.56 -24.71
N GLY A 48 44.09 11.74 -24.57
CA GLY A 48 43.81 11.09 -23.28
C GLY A 48 45.01 10.30 -22.78
N GLY A 49 45.48 10.66 -21.57
CA GLY A 49 46.67 10.11 -20.96
C GLY A 49 47.89 11.06 -20.91
N ASP A 50 47.97 12.10 -21.75
CA ASP A 50 49.04 13.07 -21.72
C ASP A 50 49.04 13.83 -20.41
N GLN A 51 50.23 14.08 -19.85
CA GLN A 51 50.40 14.78 -18.59
C GLN A 51 51.15 16.10 -18.80
N VAL A 52 50.71 17.11 -18.12
CA VAL A 52 51.30 18.46 -18.18
C VAL A 52 51.37 19.08 -16.79
N GLN A 53 52.27 20.07 -16.64
CA GLN A 53 52.23 20.97 -15.49
C GLN A 53 51.62 22.32 -15.87
N HIS A 54 50.76 22.86 -14.98
CA HIS A 54 50.18 24.17 -15.13
C HIS A 54 49.84 24.77 -13.76
N GLU A 55 50.18 26.03 -13.53
CA GLU A 55 49.93 26.73 -12.26
C GLU A 55 50.37 25.96 -11.00
N ASN A 56 51.56 25.37 -11.05
CA ASN A 56 52.19 24.58 -9.99
C ASN A 56 51.45 23.29 -9.60
N ASN A 57 50.63 22.75 -10.49
CA ASN A 57 50.00 21.44 -10.35
C ASN A 57 50.26 20.56 -11.59
N ALA A 58 50.24 19.25 -11.39
CA ALA A 58 50.28 18.28 -12.48
C ALA A 58 48.84 17.91 -12.87
N TYR A 59 48.61 17.78 -14.19
CA TYR A 59 47.32 17.42 -14.77
C TYR A 59 47.49 16.32 -15.81
N LYS A 60 46.44 15.50 -15.98
CA LYS A 60 46.34 14.44 -16.98
C LYS A 60 45.10 14.63 -17.84
N ALA A 61 45.30 14.65 -19.16
CA ALA A 61 44.17 14.70 -20.08
C ALA A 61 43.38 13.39 -20.01
N ARG A 62 42.04 13.52 -19.84
CA ARG A 62 41.14 12.34 -19.81
C ARG A 62 40.81 11.83 -21.21
N TYR A 63 40.72 12.77 -22.15
CA TYR A 63 40.44 12.50 -23.56
C TYR A 63 41.09 13.62 -24.40
N TRP A 64 40.92 13.58 -25.71
CA TRP A 64 41.48 14.58 -26.62
C TRP A 64 41.02 15.99 -26.26
N THR A 65 41.95 16.95 -26.10
CA THR A 65 41.65 18.33 -25.75
C THR A 65 42.65 19.31 -26.37
N GLN A 66 42.21 20.52 -26.72
CA GLN A 66 43.02 21.62 -27.16
C GLN A 66 42.44 22.94 -26.69
N ASN A 67 43.25 23.88 -26.24
CA ASN A 67 42.89 25.19 -25.74
C ASN A 67 41.99 25.17 -24.49
N ASN A 68 41.82 24.06 -23.81
CA ASN A 68 41.10 23.95 -22.53
C ASN A 68 42.08 24.03 -21.38
N ASN A 69 42.01 25.10 -20.56
CA ASN A 69 42.95 25.33 -19.46
C ASN A 69 42.74 24.28 -18.35
N PRO A 70 43.81 23.50 -17.98
CA PRO A 70 43.74 22.46 -16.97
C PRO A 70 43.22 22.95 -15.60
N ALA A 71 43.63 24.12 -15.16
CA ALA A 71 43.24 24.68 -13.87
C ALA A 71 41.76 25.07 -13.80
N GLN A 72 41.05 25.17 -14.94
CA GLN A 72 39.64 25.50 -15.04
C GLN A 72 38.76 24.28 -15.30
N SER A 73 39.37 23.09 -15.42
CA SER A 73 38.64 21.84 -15.66
C SER A 73 37.98 21.36 -14.40
N GLY A 74 36.64 21.20 -14.46
CA GLY A 74 35.86 20.68 -13.32
C GLY A 74 36.04 19.17 -13.10
N GLN A 75 35.43 18.63 -12.09
CA GLN A 75 35.56 17.23 -11.68
C GLN A 75 35.35 16.20 -12.84
N TRP A 76 34.56 16.56 -13.85
CA TRP A 76 34.23 15.73 -15.01
C TRP A 76 34.74 16.34 -16.34
N GLY A 77 35.58 17.38 -16.25
CA GLY A 77 36.15 18.07 -17.42
C GLY A 77 37.32 17.29 -18.06
N GLU A 78 37.93 17.94 -19.03
CA GLU A 78 38.95 17.39 -19.92
C GLU A 78 40.24 16.99 -19.19
N TRP A 79 40.50 17.62 -18.04
CA TRP A 79 41.72 17.43 -17.27
C TRP A 79 41.42 16.89 -15.86
N GLU A 80 42.22 15.91 -15.44
CA GLU A 80 42.29 15.40 -14.08
C GLU A 80 43.45 16.06 -13.36
N ASN A 81 43.24 16.67 -12.21
CA ASN A 81 44.30 17.25 -11.37
C ASN A 81 44.98 16.13 -10.58
N LEU A 82 46.29 15.95 -10.77
CA LEU A 82 47.09 14.92 -10.12
C LEU A 82 47.74 15.39 -8.80
N GLY A 83 47.67 16.68 -8.49
CA GLY A 83 48.24 17.26 -7.28
C GLY A 83 49.29 18.35 -7.52
N ALA A 84 49.72 19.00 -6.43
CA ALA A 84 50.72 20.06 -6.49
C ALA A 84 52.15 19.54 -6.75
N CYS A 85 52.91 20.30 -7.50
CA CYS A 85 54.32 20.03 -7.78
C CYS A 85 55.20 20.25 -6.53
N GLY A 86 56.03 19.26 -6.16
CA GLY A 86 56.95 19.35 -5.02
C GLY A 86 58.24 18.58 -5.25
N ASP A 87 59.34 19.03 -4.63
CA ASP A 87 60.65 18.42 -4.74
C ASP A 87 60.75 17.23 -3.79
N THR A 88 61.00 16.01 -4.27
CA THR A 88 61.21 14.81 -3.46
C THR A 88 62.67 14.54 -3.26
N GLY A 89 63.26 15.23 -2.30
CA GLY A 89 64.61 14.88 -1.83
C GLY A 89 64.55 13.70 -0.83
N PRO A 90 65.61 12.89 -0.71
CA PRO A 90 65.64 11.72 0.16
C PRO A 90 65.61 12.15 1.65
N VAL A 91 64.60 11.67 2.38
CA VAL A 91 64.46 11.83 3.85
C VAL A 91 64.84 10.51 4.54
N ASP A 92 65.65 10.62 5.59
CA ASP A 92 65.91 9.52 6.51
C ASP A 92 64.62 8.94 7.08
N PRO A 93 64.55 7.66 7.42
CA PRO A 93 63.31 7.08 7.96
C PRO A 93 62.93 7.78 9.28
N PRO A 94 61.68 8.19 9.42
CA PRO A 94 61.21 8.87 10.62
C PRO A 94 61.33 7.96 11.86
N VAL A 95 61.75 8.54 12.97
CA VAL A 95 61.65 7.92 14.28
C VAL A 95 60.17 7.77 14.63
N ASN A 96 59.78 6.58 15.02
CA ASN A 96 58.37 6.32 15.40
C ASN A 96 57.93 7.24 16.53
N GLU A 97 56.86 7.99 16.30
CA GLU A 97 56.22 8.82 17.34
C GLU A 97 55.20 7.99 18.09
N VAL A 98 55.03 8.26 19.38
CA VAL A 98 54.04 7.55 20.17
C VAL A 98 52.62 8.11 19.88
N PRO A 99 51.60 7.27 19.81
CA PRO A 99 50.26 7.72 19.54
C PRO A 99 49.71 8.59 20.64
N THR A 100 48.69 9.39 20.37
CA THR A 100 47.94 10.14 21.35
C THR A 100 46.54 9.54 21.51
N VAL A 101 46.02 9.60 22.75
CA VAL A 101 44.66 9.15 23.04
C VAL A 101 43.97 10.13 24.00
N THR A 102 42.66 10.34 23.77
CA THR A 102 41.82 11.14 24.67
C THR A 102 40.56 10.35 24.97
N LEU A 103 40.29 10.11 26.27
CA LEU A 103 39.00 9.54 26.68
C LEU A 103 37.90 10.59 26.49
N THR A 104 36.91 10.30 25.66
CA THR A 104 35.82 11.20 25.30
C THR A 104 34.51 10.87 26.01
N SER A 105 34.37 9.63 26.49
CA SER A 105 33.25 9.17 27.31
C SER A 105 33.75 8.17 28.34
N PRO A 106 33.26 8.22 29.61
CA PRO A 106 32.41 9.27 30.19
C PRO A 106 33.12 10.61 30.33
N SER A 107 32.37 11.71 30.22
CA SER A 107 32.90 13.06 30.47
C SER A 107 33.08 13.31 31.97
N ALA A 108 33.93 14.27 32.35
CA ALA A 108 34.14 14.64 33.75
C ALA A 108 32.88 15.16 34.47
N SER A 109 31.83 15.49 33.74
CA SER A 109 30.53 15.93 34.26
C SER A 109 29.45 14.87 34.18
N ALA A 110 29.78 13.65 33.81
CA ALA A 110 28.79 12.57 33.70
C ALA A 110 28.25 12.20 35.09
N SER A 111 26.94 12.06 35.19
CA SER A 111 26.27 11.49 36.36
C SER A 111 25.97 10.02 36.06
N ILE A 112 26.51 9.13 36.84
CA ILE A 112 26.38 7.68 36.64
C ILE A 112 25.79 7.09 37.92
N THR A 113 24.86 6.14 37.72
CA THR A 113 24.22 5.41 38.83
C THR A 113 24.62 3.94 38.77
N ALA A 114 24.74 3.29 39.93
CA ALA A 114 25.05 1.88 40.04
C ALA A 114 23.99 1.06 39.28
N GLY A 115 24.44 0.14 38.39
CA GLY A 115 23.62 -0.62 37.45
C GLY A 115 23.59 -0.06 36.02
N ASP A 116 23.93 1.19 35.78
CA ASP A 116 24.03 1.76 34.46
C ASP A 116 25.07 1.04 33.60
N VAL A 117 24.82 0.92 32.31
CA VAL A 117 25.85 0.52 31.34
C VAL A 117 26.56 1.76 30.83
N VAL A 118 27.78 1.98 31.31
CA VAL A 118 28.64 3.12 30.91
C VAL A 118 29.35 2.75 29.61
N ASN A 119 29.13 3.54 28.57
CA ASN A 119 29.87 3.41 27.33
C ASN A 119 31.14 4.26 27.41
N LEU A 120 32.29 3.62 27.32
CA LEU A 120 33.60 4.26 27.21
C LEU A 120 33.88 4.51 25.73
N ALA A 121 34.37 5.69 25.40
CA ALA A 121 34.81 6.03 24.05
C ALA A 121 36.10 6.83 24.09
N ALA A 122 36.93 6.69 23.11
CA ALA A 122 38.19 7.41 23.00
C ALA A 122 38.51 7.78 21.53
N ASP A 123 39.10 8.95 21.37
CA ASP A 123 39.74 9.36 20.13
C ASP A 123 41.24 9.10 20.24
N ALA A 124 41.77 8.40 19.25
CA ALA A 124 43.19 8.08 19.20
C ALA A 124 43.76 8.40 17.79
N VAL A 125 44.90 9.04 17.77
CA VAL A 125 45.58 9.45 16.53
C VAL A 125 47.08 9.13 16.68
N ASP A 126 47.64 8.61 15.59
CA ASP A 126 49.04 8.45 15.37
C ASP A 126 49.50 9.31 14.18
N THR A 127 50.57 10.07 14.34
CA THR A 127 51.00 11.08 13.37
C THR A 127 51.87 10.50 12.27
N ASP A 128 52.50 9.34 12.49
CA ASP A 128 53.44 8.70 11.57
C ASP A 128 53.10 7.22 11.31
N GLY A 129 51.93 6.75 11.79
CA GLY A 129 51.49 5.37 11.62
C GLY A 129 49.97 5.22 11.75
N THR A 130 49.51 4.08 12.25
CA THR A 130 48.12 3.75 12.49
C THR A 130 47.89 3.19 13.87
N ILE A 131 46.75 3.46 14.48
CA ILE A 131 46.35 2.88 15.76
C ILE A 131 46.03 1.40 15.56
N SER A 132 46.75 0.53 16.27
CA SER A 132 46.55 -0.92 16.23
C SER A 132 45.48 -1.37 17.21
N LYS A 133 45.35 -0.72 18.35
CA LYS A 133 44.31 -0.93 19.35
C LYS A 133 44.22 0.21 20.36
N VAL A 134 43.05 0.31 21.00
CA VAL A 134 42.80 1.14 22.18
C VAL A 134 42.28 0.24 23.30
N GLU A 135 42.88 0.32 24.46
CA GLU A 135 42.46 -0.42 25.66
C GLU A 135 41.81 0.52 26.65
N PHE A 136 40.68 0.05 27.23
CA PHE A 136 39.89 0.77 28.21
C PHE A 136 39.97 0.08 29.57
N PHE A 137 40.13 0.86 30.61
CA PHE A 137 40.30 0.39 31.99
C PHE A 137 39.35 1.10 32.92
N VAL A 138 38.88 0.38 33.94
CA VAL A 138 38.19 0.94 35.10
C VAL A 138 38.93 0.45 36.32
N ASP A 139 39.34 1.39 37.19
CA ASP A 139 40.20 1.15 38.38
C ASP A 139 41.46 0.32 38.06
N GLY A 140 42.02 0.54 36.92
CA GLY A 140 43.19 -0.19 36.43
C GLY A 140 42.88 -1.59 35.86
N ALA A 141 41.68 -2.09 35.97
CA ALA A 141 41.27 -3.34 35.35
C ALA A 141 40.83 -3.16 33.87
N LEU A 142 41.36 -3.98 32.97
CA LEU A 142 40.96 -3.93 31.53
C LEU A 142 39.50 -4.34 31.38
N VAL A 143 38.66 -3.47 30.82
CA VAL A 143 37.25 -3.72 30.57
C VAL A 143 36.91 -3.87 29.07
N GLY A 144 37.80 -3.46 28.20
CA GLY A 144 37.62 -3.64 26.76
C GLY A 144 38.84 -3.25 25.93
N THR A 145 38.90 -3.82 24.72
CA THR A 145 39.89 -3.49 23.69
C THR A 145 39.21 -3.30 22.37
N ALA A 146 39.45 -2.16 21.72
CA ALA A 146 38.92 -1.87 20.37
C ALA A 146 40.12 -1.79 19.38
N THR A 147 40.00 -2.50 18.23
CA THR A 147 41.08 -2.59 17.21
C THR A 147 40.76 -1.79 15.96
N ALA A 148 39.62 -1.08 15.93
CA ALA A 148 39.20 -0.18 14.85
C ALA A 148 38.30 0.92 15.40
N ALA A 149 38.36 2.10 14.79
CA ALA A 149 37.47 3.20 15.13
C ALA A 149 36.00 2.90 14.70
N PRO A 150 34.98 3.35 15.47
CA PRO A 150 35.10 4.10 16.71
C PRO A 150 35.62 3.22 17.88
N PHE A 151 36.61 3.71 18.61
CA PHE A 151 37.16 2.98 19.74
C PHE A 151 36.24 3.09 20.93
N THR A 152 35.58 1.98 21.29
CA THR A 152 34.56 1.94 22.36
C THR A 152 34.66 0.65 23.18
N ALA A 153 34.22 0.74 24.45
CA ALA A 153 33.98 -0.40 25.32
C ALA A 153 32.79 -0.09 26.24
N SER A 154 32.29 -1.08 26.96
CA SER A 154 31.21 -0.86 27.94
C SER A 154 31.54 -1.49 29.28
N TRP A 155 31.06 -0.87 30.35
CA TRP A 155 31.21 -1.34 31.73
C TRP A 155 29.93 -1.12 32.51
N THR A 156 29.50 -2.11 33.30
CA THR A 156 28.36 -1.95 34.19
C THR A 156 28.80 -1.30 35.51
N ALA A 157 28.20 -0.16 35.82
CA ALA A 157 28.58 0.68 36.94
C ALA A 157 28.30 0.00 38.28
N THR A 158 29.30 0.05 39.17
CA THR A 158 29.18 -0.27 40.60
C THR A 158 29.32 0.98 41.43
N GLU A 159 28.66 1.06 42.59
CA GLU A 159 28.70 2.21 43.46
C GLU A 159 30.14 2.52 43.96
N GLY A 160 30.50 3.79 43.98
CA GLY A 160 31.77 4.27 44.50
C GLY A 160 32.50 5.18 43.50
N ALA A 161 33.70 5.57 43.89
CA ALA A 161 34.57 6.37 43.03
C ALA A 161 35.35 5.43 42.09
N HIS A 162 35.25 5.66 40.80
CA HIS A 162 35.90 4.84 39.75
C HIS A 162 36.75 5.72 38.84
N GLU A 163 37.94 5.25 38.52
CA GLU A 163 38.84 5.84 37.54
C GLU A 163 38.67 5.18 36.19
N PHE A 164 38.17 5.90 35.22
CA PHE A 164 38.06 5.46 33.81
C PHE A 164 39.31 5.93 33.07
N SER A 165 40.01 5.00 32.40
CA SER A 165 41.22 5.37 31.67
C SER A 165 41.39 4.58 30.38
N THR A 166 42.22 5.13 29.47
CA THR A 166 42.47 4.51 28.17
C THR A 166 43.93 4.68 27.73
N LYS A 167 44.41 3.73 26.92
CA LYS A 167 45.72 3.74 26.25
C LYS A 167 45.59 3.31 24.81
N ALA A 168 46.27 3.99 23.90
CA ALA A 168 46.37 3.58 22.51
C ALA A 168 47.73 2.98 22.20
N TYR A 169 47.76 2.05 21.27
CA TYR A 169 48.94 1.42 20.74
C TYR A 169 48.98 1.63 19.21
N ASP A 170 50.13 2.00 18.70
CA ASP A 170 50.34 2.11 17.24
C ASP A 170 50.66 0.74 16.59
N ASP A 171 50.84 0.73 15.28
CA ASP A 171 51.22 -0.44 14.50
C ASP A 171 52.64 -0.94 14.73
N LYS A 172 53.47 -0.15 15.44
CA LYS A 172 54.83 -0.51 15.82
C LYS A 172 54.93 -0.79 17.34
N ASN A 173 53.82 -0.87 18.09
CA ASN A 173 53.69 -1.16 19.50
C ASN A 173 54.19 -0.07 20.45
N ALA A 174 54.37 1.18 20.00
CA ALA A 174 54.53 2.26 20.96
C ALA A 174 53.16 2.58 21.65
N VAL A 175 53.22 3.07 22.87
CA VAL A 175 52.06 3.24 23.73
C VAL A 175 51.87 4.69 24.12
N SER A 176 50.66 5.21 24.03
CA SER A 176 50.30 6.58 24.42
C SER A 176 50.46 6.82 25.91
N ALA A 177 50.52 8.09 26.31
CA ALA A 177 50.18 8.47 27.68
C ALA A 177 48.74 8.04 28.02
N VAL A 178 48.48 7.80 29.31
CA VAL A 178 47.14 7.44 29.77
C VAL A 178 46.25 8.68 29.76
N SER A 179 45.06 8.56 29.18
CA SER A 179 43.99 9.55 29.37
C SER A 179 43.02 9.00 30.42
N ALA A 180 42.68 9.76 31.45
CA ALA A 180 41.84 9.28 32.55
C ALA A 180 40.91 10.35 33.10
N VAL A 181 39.75 9.88 33.65
CA VAL A 181 38.80 10.68 34.40
C VAL A 181 38.28 9.89 35.60
N THR A 182 38.18 10.53 36.77
CA THR A 182 37.59 9.92 37.98
C THR A 182 36.17 10.47 38.15
N LEU A 183 35.19 9.58 38.30
CA LEU A 183 33.80 9.90 38.57
C LEU A 183 33.30 9.10 39.77
N ASN A 184 32.39 9.71 40.52
CA ASN A 184 31.67 8.98 41.57
C ASN A 184 30.37 8.41 40.99
N VAL A 185 30.22 7.10 41.05
CA VAL A 185 29.00 6.40 40.76
C VAL A 185 28.08 6.44 41.96
N ASN A 186 26.94 7.07 41.80
CA ASN A 186 25.96 7.22 42.86
C ASN A 186 25.36 5.84 43.23
N ALA A 187 24.94 5.67 44.49
CA ALA A 187 24.16 4.52 44.87
C ALA A 187 22.94 4.41 43.98
N GLY A 188 22.71 3.21 43.40
CA GLY A 188 21.44 2.92 42.78
C GLY A 188 20.35 3.07 43.83
N GLN A 189 19.35 3.92 43.60
CA GLN A 189 18.16 3.87 44.44
C GLN A 189 17.57 2.46 44.32
N PRO A 190 16.88 1.90 45.32
CA PRO A 190 16.04 0.75 45.14
C PRO A 190 15.19 1.01 43.88
N GLY A 191 15.22 0.09 42.91
CA GLY A 191 14.65 0.38 41.59
C GLY A 191 13.20 0.86 41.74
N ASN A 192 12.92 2.00 41.11
CA ASN A 192 11.57 2.57 41.14
C ASN A 192 10.54 1.51 40.73
N GLU A 193 9.55 1.26 41.57
CA GLU A 193 8.40 0.41 41.22
C GLU A 193 7.38 1.24 40.43
N ALA A 194 6.87 0.70 39.34
CA ALA A 194 5.85 1.40 38.55
C ALA A 194 4.54 1.51 39.35
N PRO A 195 3.76 2.58 39.19
CA PRO A 195 2.54 2.79 39.92
C PRO A 195 1.48 1.73 39.55
N THR A 196 0.57 1.47 40.42
CA THR A 196 -0.63 0.68 40.15
C THR A 196 -1.79 1.59 39.75
N VAL A 197 -2.68 1.13 38.86
CA VAL A 197 -3.85 1.89 38.45
C VAL A 197 -5.00 0.98 38.01
N ASP A 198 -6.18 1.28 38.50
CA ASP A 198 -7.45 0.72 38.05
C ASP A 198 -8.37 1.85 37.58
N VAL A 199 -9.23 1.56 36.61
CA VAL A 199 -10.21 2.52 36.07
C VAL A 199 -11.64 2.05 36.30
N ALA A 200 -12.53 2.97 36.59
CA ALA A 200 -13.96 2.72 36.75
C ALA A 200 -14.80 3.82 36.09
N LEU A 201 -15.96 3.43 35.60
CA LEU A 201 -16.97 4.33 35.00
C LEU A 201 -18.13 4.55 35.95
N SER A 202 -18.64 5.78 36.04
CA SER A 202 -19.88 6.08 36.83
C SER A 202 -21.12 5.37 36.29
N ALA A 203 -21.08 4.98 34.99
CA ALA A 203 -22.05 4.12 34.33
C ALA A 203 -21.37 3.33 33.21
N THR A 204 -21.75 2.08 33.02
CA THR A 204 -21.22 1.22 31.94
C THR A 204 -22.02 1.37 30.65
N SER A 205 -23.15 2.06 30.69
CA SER A 205 -24.01 2.37 29.54
C SER A 205 -24.62 3.77 29.71
N ILE A 206 -24.59 4.58 28.67
CA ILE A 206 -25.19 5.92 28.59
C ILE A 206 -25.84 6.11 27.21
N GLU A 207 -26.75 7.08 27.12
CA GLU A 207 -27.28 7.51 25.82
C GLU A 207 -26.30 8.47 25.14
N LEU A 208 -26.28 8.49 23.79
CA LEU A 208 -25.47 9.42 22.99
C LEU A 208 -25.78 10.86 23.40
N GLY A 209 -24.72 11.64 23.65
CA GLY A 209 -24.83 13.00 24.22
C GLY A 209 -24.86 13.04 25.75
N GLY A 210 -24.97 11.89 26.41
CA GLY A 210 -24.76 11.76 27.85
C GLY A 210 -23.29 11.84 28.22
N SER A 211 -23.01 12.19 29.49
CA SER A 211 -21.63 12.20 30.01
C SER A 211 -21.46 11.11 31.06
N VAL A 212 -20.27 10.53 31.12
CA VAL A 212 -19.85 9.57 32.14
C VAL A 212 -18.60 10.11 32.83
N THR A 213 -18.54 10.00 34.16
CA THR A 213 -17.33 10.30 34.89
C THR A 213 -16.45 9.05 34.90
N VAL A 214 -15.21 9.19 34.37
CA VAL A 214 -14.16 8.17 34.39
C VAL A 214 -13.28 8.47 35.60
N THR A 215 -13.16 7.51 36.53
CA THR A 215 -12.34 7.63 37.73
C THR A 215 -11.21 6.60 37.69
N ALA A 216 -10.06 6.97 38.21
CA ALA A 216 -8.96 6.02 38.42
C ALA A 216 -8.58 5.97 39.88
N ASN A 217 -8.30 4.74 40.37
CA ASN A 217 -7.63 4.52 41.63
C ASN A 217 -6.17 4.17 41.33
N ALA A 218 -5.27 5.12 41.55
CA ALA A 218 -3.86 4.96 41.30
C ALA A 218 -3.05 5.14 42.59
N ALA A 219 -2.07 4.28 42.81
CA ALA A 219 -1.17 4.31 43.96
C ALA A 219 0.25 3.89 43.53
N ASP A 220 1.21 4.42 44.23
CA ASP A 220 2.62 4.10 44.06
C ASP A 220 3.17 3.62 45.39
N ALA A 221 3.92 2.52 45.36
CA ALA A 221 4.37 1.82 46.56
C ALA A 221 5.64 2.46 47.18
N ASP A 222 6.47 3.07 46.38
CA ASP A 222 7.76 3.63 46.76
C ASP A 222 7.91 5.13 46.42
N GLY A 223 6.86 5.74 45.82
CA GLY A 223 6.84 7.15 45.43
C GLY A 223 5.46 7.79 45.50
N THR A 224 5.19 8.68 44.55
CA THR A 224 3.89 9.35 44.38
C THR A 224 3.44 9.33 42.94
N VAL A 225 2.13 9.18 42.71
CA VAL A 225 1.54 9.29 41.35
C VAL A 225 1.55 10.75 40.94
N ALA A 226 2.38 11.09 39.93
CA ALA A 226 2.52 12.44 39.40
C ALA A 226 1.34 12.86 38.56
N LYS A 227 0.77 11.93 37.76
CA LYS A 227 -0.42 12.18 36.95
C LYS A 227 -1.12 10.88 36.58
N VAL A 228 -2.40 11.01 36.22
CA VAL A 228 -3.18 9.96 35.54
C VAL A 228 -3.78 10.57 34.27
N GLU A 229 -3.51 9.93 33.15
CA GLU A 229 -4.06 10.26 31.84
C GLU A 229 -5.16 9.26 31.52
N PHE A 230 -6.30 9.75 31.01
CA PHE A 230 -7.45 8.93 30.67
C PHE A 230 -7.64 8.88 29.17
N PHE A 231 -7.91 7.70 28.64
CA PHE A 231 -8.05 7.44 27.22
C PHE A 231 -9.39 6.78 26.92
N ALA A 232 -10.01 7.19 25.82
CA ALA A 232 -11.18 6.54 25.27
C ALA A 232 -10.94 6.25 23.78
N ALA A 233 -11.12 5.01 23.38
CA ALA A 233 -10.78 4.52 22.02
C ALA A 233 -9.35 4.93 21.59
N GLY A 234 -8.38 4.89 22.51
CA GLY A 234 -7.00 5.29 22.28
C GLY A 234 -6.72 6.79 22.24
N VAL A 235 -7.74 7.63 22.34
CA VAL A 235 -7.60 9.10 22.33
C VAL A 235 -7.57 9.62 23.77
N LEU A 236 -6.63 10.52 24.08
CA LEU A 236 -6.56 11.19 25.38
C LEU A 236 -7.81 12.06 25.60
N ILE A 237 -8.56 11.76 26.65
CA ILE A 237 -9.80 12.50 27.02
C ILE A 237 -9.61 13.44 28.21
N GLY A 238 -8.50 13.31 28.95
CA GLY A 238 -8.17 14.22 30.03
C GLY A 238 -7.00 13.73 30.87
N THR A 239 -6.48 14.61 31.73
CA THR A 239 -5.37 14.34 32.65
C THR A 239 -5.70 14.91 34.03
N ALA A 240 -5.50 14.11 35.09
CA ALA A 240 -5.62 14.53 36.48
C ALA A 240 -4.23 14.42 37.16
N THR A 241 -3.80 15.47 37.84
CA THR A 241 -2.52 15.56 38.54
C THR A 241 -2.62 15.48 40.06
N ALA A 242 -3.84 15.27 40.58
CA ALA A 242 -4.10 15.08 42.01
C ALA A 242 -5.36 14.24 42.21
N ALA A 243 -5.38 13.49 43.29
CA ALA A 243 -6.56 12.72 43.69
C ALA A 243 -7.72 13.65 44.13
N PRO A 244 -8.97 13.31 43.86
CA PRO A 244 -9.39 12.12 43.13
C PRO A 244 -9.12 12.24 41.63
N TYR A 245 -8.49 11.21 41.06
CA TYR A 245 -8.21 11.20 39.63
C TYR A 245 -9.50 10.91 38.88
N ALA A 246 -10.07 11.91 38.23
CA ALA A 246 -11.32 11.77 37.49
C ALA A 246 -11.41 12.79 36.32
N VAL A 247 -12.09 12.38 35.25
CA VAL A 247 -12.47 13.24 34.12
C VAL A 247 -13.88 12.93 33.68
N ASP A 248 -14.59 13.92 33.18
CA ASP A 248 -15.89 13.69 32.53
C ASP A 248 -15.67 13.46 31.04
N PHE A 249 -16.30 12.43 30.51
CA PHE A 249 -16.24 12.05 29.11
C PHE A 249 -17.62 12.02 28.48
N THR A 250 -17.77 12.72 27.36
CA THR A 250 -18.98 12.73 26.55
C THR A 250 -18.63 12.17 25.18
N PRO A 251 -18.98 10.90 24.90
CA PRO A 251 -18.72 10.28 23.60
C PRO A 251 -19.45 11.01 22.47
N ALA A 252 -18.78 11.17 21.35
CA ALA A 252 -19.37 11.79 20.16
C ALA A 252 -20.14 10.80 19.26
N GLN A 253 -20.03 9.50 19.52
CA GLN A 253 -20.63 8.45 18.69
C GLN A 253 -21.23 7.36 19.56
N ALA A 254 -22.30 6.72 19.07
CA ALA A 254 -22.85 5.51 19.66
C ALA A 254 -21.93 4.30 19.37
N GLY A 255 -21.94 3.32 20.23
CA GLY A 255 -21.14 2.11 20.10
C GLY A 255 -20.44 1.73 21.40
N SER A 256 -19.58 0.73 21.35
CA SER A 256 -18.73 0.34 22.48
C SER A 256 -17.43 1.16 22.43
N VAL A 257 -17.12 1.82 23.55
CA VAL A 257 -15.90 2.62 23.70
C VAL A 257 -15.03 2.00 24.78
N SER A 258 -13.83 1.57 24.41
CA SER A 258 -12.82 1.08 25.36
C SER A 258 -12.20 2.26 26.09
N VAL A 259 -12.21 2.21 27.43
CA VAL A 259 -11.65 3.26 28.29
C VAL A 259 -10.57 2.66 29.17
N TYR A 260 -9.44 3.34 29.31
CA TYR A 260 -8.35 2.99 30.24
C TYR A 260 -7.70 4.22 30.81
N ALA A 261 -6.96 4.03 31.88
CA ALA A 261 -6.16 5.07 32.52
C ALA A 261 -4.68 4.68 32.51
N LYS A 262 -3.81 5.66 32.35
CA LYS A 262 -2.37 5.53 32.45
C LYS A 262 -1.84 6.38 33.60
N ALA A 263 -1.32 5.74 34.64
CA ALA A 263 -0.64 6.40 35.74
C ALA A 263 0.83 6.59 35.42
N THR A 264 1.39 7.71 35.83
CA THR A 264 2.83 8.03 35.82
C THR A 264 3.25 8.44 37.22
N ASP A 265 4.30 7.85 37.75
CA ASP A 265 4.88 8.24 39.06
C ASP A 265 5.80 9.46 38.94
N ASP A 266 6.37 9.90 40.08
CA ASP A 266 7.26 11.04 40.15
C ASP A 266 8.69 10.73 39.63
N ALA A 267 9.02 9.48 39.37
CA ALA A 267 10.26 9.04 38.73
C ALA A 267 10.09 8.78 37.21
N GLY A 268 8.85 8.82 36.68
CA GLY A 268 8.52 8.72 35.27
C GLY A 268 8.17 7.31 34.79
N ALA A 269 8.08 6.30 35.65
CA ALA A 269 7.56 4.99 35.26
C ALA A 269 6.03 5.04 35.09
N THR A 270 5.52 4.17 34.23
CA THR A 270 4.09 4.21 33.84
C THR A 270 3.43 2.85 33.90
N THR A 271 2.14 2.83 34.24
CA THR A 271 1.31 1.63 34.19
C THR A 271 -0.03 1.99 33.57
N ASP A 272 -0.50 1.13 32.65
CA ASP A 272 -1.81 1.21 32.06
C ASP A 272 -2.79 0.31 32.83
N SER A 273 -4.02 0.79 33.09
CA SER A 273 -5.07 -0.03 33.69
C SER A 273 -5.62 -1.06 32.72
N SER A 274 -6.35 -2.04 33.23
CA SER A 274 -7.21 -2.89 32.41
C SER A 274 -8.26 -2.01 31.67
N LEU A 275 -8.64 -2.45 30.46
CA LEU A 275 -9.70 -1.80 29.68
C LEU A 275 -11.06 -2.02 30.32
N VAL A 276 -11.87 -0.97 30.40
CA VAL A 276 -13.30 -1.05 30.72
C VAL A 276 -14.11 -0.58 29.52
N SER A 277 -15.25 -1.21 29.29
CA SER A 277 -16.12 -0.88 28.15
C SER A 277 -17.25 0.04 28.59
N LEU A 278 -17.42 1.14 27.85
CA LEU A 278 -18.60 2.01 27.93
C LEU A 278 -19.50 1.76 26.72
N THR A 279 -20.73 1.32 26.96
CA THR A 279 -21.74 1.23 25.90
C THR A 279 -22.43 2.57 25.76
N VAL A 280 -22.31 3.19 24.59
CA VAL A 280 -23.04 4.41 24.23
C VAL A 280 -24.22 4.00 23.36
N ASN A 281 -25.42 3.99 23.97
CA ASN A 281 -26.62 3.71 23.23
C ASN A 281 -26.92 4.90 22.29
N GLY A 282 -27.27 4.60 21.06
CA GLY A 282 -27.85 5.60 20.19
C GLY A 282 -29.14 6.08 20.88
N GLY A 283 -29.26 7.39 21.11
CA GLY A 283 -30.49 7.98 21.69
C GLY A 283 -31.70 7.48 20.92
N ALA A 284 -32.88 7.49 21.54
CA ALA A 284 -34.13 7.00 20.93
C ALA A 284 -34.21 7.45 19.48
N VAL A 285 -34.06 6.51 18.57
CA VAL A 285 -33.89 6.73 17.13
C VAL A 285 -35.15 7.44 16.65
N THR A 286 -35.11 8.75 16.49
CA THR A 286 -35.92 9.33 15.41
C THR A 286 -35.36 8.64 14.16
N SER A 287 -36.19 7.82 13.49
CA SER A 287 -35.75 6.98 12.38
C SER A 287 -35.22 7.87 11.24
N ASN A 288 -33.93 8.17 11.29
CA ASN A 288 -33.26 8.98 10.27
C ASN A 288 -32.61 8.10 9.20
N CYS A 289 -32.83 6.79 9.28
CA CYS A 289 -32.29 5.76 8.38
C CYS A 289 -30.75 5.78 8.19
N ARG A 290 -30.05 6.58 8.95
CA ARG A 290 -28.60 6.70 8.81
C ARG A 290 -27.91 5.39 9.20
N PRO A 291 -27.05 4.82 8.35
CA PRO A 291 -26.23 3.66 8.69
C PRO A 291 -25.40 3.89 9.95
N ASP A 292 -25.25 2.85 10.76
CA ASP A 292 -24.48 2.92 11.99
C ASP A 292 -23.03 3.31 11.72
N GLY A 293 -22.52 4.31 12.46
CA GLY A 293 -21.18 4.87 12.30
C GLY A 293 -20.94 5.74 11.07
N LEU A 294 -21.93 6.01 10.22
CA LEU A 294 -21.77 6.96 9.12
C LEU A 294 -21.79 8.40 9.64
N TYR A 295 -20.75 9.16 9.28
CA TYR A 295 -20.66 10.58 9.62
C TYR A 295 -21.76 11.39 8.93
N GLN A 296 -22.27 12.38 9.63
CA GLN A 296 -23.19 13.38 9.08
C GLN A 296 -22.64 14.77 9.35
N THR A 297 -22.62 15.61 8.34
CA THR A 297 -22.18 17.00 8.47
C THR A 297 -23.08 17.77 9.43
N THR A 298 -22.47 18.42 10.40
CA THR A 298 -23.20 19.14 11.46
C THR A 298 -24.10 20.22 10.88
N GLY A 299 -25.37 20.23 11.31
CA GLY A 299 -26.34 21.24 10.94
C GLY A 299 -27.05 21.00 9.60
N LEU A 300 -26.79 19.89 8.93
CA LEU A 300 -27.48 19.48 7.72
C LEU A 300 -28.50 18.38 8.01
N ASP A 301 -29.66 18.47 7.38
CA ASP A 301 -30.68 17.42 7.38
C ASP A 301 -30.48 16.56 6.13
N VAL A 302 -29.69 15.49 6.27
CA VAL A 302 -29.36 14.58 5.17
C VAL A 302 -30.46 13.53 5.03
N PRO A 303 -31.09 13.40 3.85
CA PRO A 303 -32.24 12.52 3.66
C PRO A 303 -31.84 11.05 3.47
N TYR A 304 -31.25 10.43 4.47
CA TYR A 304 -30.76 9.03 4.43
C TYR A 304 -31.87 8.04 4.06
N CYS A 305 -33.12 8.32 4.46
CA CYS A 305 -34.25 7.45 4.17
C CYS A 305 -34.61 7.32 2.68
N THR A 306 -33.98 8.10 1.81
CA THR A 306 -34.11 7.88 0.34
C THR A 306 -33.36 6.64 -0.13
N ILE A 307 -32.28 6.28 0.55
CA ILE A 307 -31.40 5.16 0.20
C ILE A 307 -31.48 4.02 1.22
N TYR A 308 -31.64 4.34 2.50
CA TYR A 308 -31.62 3.38 3.60
C TYR A 308 -32.99 3.19 4.23
N ASP A 309 -33.23 2.02 4.82
CA ASP A 309 -34.39 1.70 5.64
C ASP A 309 -34.21 2.17 7.11
N GLU A 310 -35.21 1.92 7.94
CA GLU A 310 -35.20 2.34 9.35
C GLU A 310 -34.10 1.65 10.18
N GLU A 311 -33.58 0.51 9.72
CA GLU A 311 -32.46 -0.20 10.32
C GLU A 311 -31.11 0.28 9.77
N GLY A 312 -31.08 1.24 8.85
CA GLY A 312 -29.86 1.72 8.20
C GLY A 312 -29.30 0.74 7.16
N ARG A 313 -30.14 -0.19 6.64
CA ARG A 313 -29.78 -1.06 5.52
C ARG A 313 -30.19 -0.38 4.22
N GLU A 314 -29.37 -0.59 3.23
CA GLU A 314 -29.65 -0.05 1.90
C GLU A 314 -30.87 -0.72 1.25
N LYS A 315 -31.70 0.08 0.61
CA LYS A 315 -32.84 -0.37 -0.20
C LYS A 315 -32.35 -0.76 -1.59
N MET A 316 -32.40 -2.05 -1.90
CA MET A 316 -31.82 -2.63 -3.12
C MET A 316 -32.82 -3.55 -3.87
N GLY A 317 -34.09 -3.33 -3.76
CA GLY A 317 -35.08 -4.26 -4.33
C GLY A 317 -35.30 -5.51 -3.46
N ALA A 318 -36.44 -6.17 -3.69
CA ALA A 318 -36.92 -7.21 -2.78
C ALA A 318 -36.09 -8.49 -2.76
N ASP A 319 -35.38 -8.77 -3.82
CA ASP A 319 -34.55 -9.97 -4.02
C ASP A 319 -33.04 -9.71 -3.99
N HIS A 320 -32.65 -8.52 -3.53
CA HIS A 320 -31.27 -8.12 -3.32
C HIS A 320 -30.97 -7.76 -1.85
N PRO A 321 -30.87 -8.74 -0.94
CA PRO A 321 -30.57 -8.47 0.46
C PRO A 321 -29.10 -8.06 0.70
N ARG A 322 -28.24 -8.14 -0.33
CA ARG A 322 -26.81 -7.80 -0.33
C ARG A 322 -26.42 -7.15 -1.64
N ARG A 323 -25.31 -6.39 -1.62
CA ARG A 323 -24.81 -5.72 -2.82
C ARG A 323 -24.17 -6.69 -3.79
N VAL A 324 -24.46 -6.51 -5.06
CA VAL A 324 -23.77 -7.09 -6.20
C VAL A 324 -23.30 -5.91 -7.06
N ILE A 325 -22.01 -5.61 -7.00
CA ILE A 325 -21.43 -4.38 -7.55
C ILE A 325 -20.51 -4.72 -8.71
N GLY A 326 -20.81 -4.23 -9.91
CA GLY A 326 -19.98 -4.42 -11.09
C GLY A 326 -19.28 -3.14 -11.54
N TYR A 327 -17.98 -3.22 -11.86
CA TYR A 327 -17.29 -2.13 -12.54
C TYR A 327 -17.55 -2.21 -14.05
N PHE A 328 -18.07 -1.11 -14.59
CA PHE A 328 -18.28 -0.93 -16.03
C PHE A 328 -17.16 -0.06 -16.60
N THR A 329 -16.35 -0.64 -17.47
CA THR A 329 -15.16 0.00 -18.05
C THR A 329 -15.47 0.77 -19.34
N SER A 330 -15.11 2.05 -19.37
CA SER A 330 -15.46 3.00 -20.42
C SER A 330 -14.79 2.74 -21.77
N TRP A 331 -13.65 2.06 -21.76
CA TRP A 331 -12.82 1.84 -22.97
C TRP A 331 -13.26 0.66 -23.84
N ARG A 332 -14.18 -0.20 -23.35
CA ARG A 332 -14.72 -1.29 -24.17
C ARG A 332 -15.88 -0.83 -25.04
N SER A 333 -15.64 0.27 -25.72
CA SER A 333 -16.67 1.02 -26.48
C SER A 333 -16.86 0.54 -27.93
N GLY A 334 -16.02 -0.42 -28.42
CA GLY A 334 -16.03 -0.92 -29.78
C GLY A 334 -15.41 0.05 -30.81
N ASP A 335 -14.47 0.89 -30.36
CA ASP A 335 -13.71 1.78 -31.22
C ASP A 335 -12.53 1.09 -31.91
N ASP A 336 -12.17 -0.07 -31.42
CA ASP A 336 -11.16 -0.97 -31.95
C ASP A 336 -11.81 -2.26 -32.47
N PRO A 337 -11.07 -3.19 -33.04
CA PRO A 337 -11.60 -4.47 -33.51
C PRO A 337 -12.06 -5.40 -32.38
N GLN A 338 -11.76 -5.11 -31.12
CA GLN A 338 -12.14 -5.92 -29.99
C GLN A 338 -13.64 -5.83 -29.72
N ALA A 339 -14.19 -6.87 -29.10
CA ALA A 339 -15.61 -6.92 -28.79
C ALA A 339 -16.00 -5.83 -27.77
N ALA A 340 -17.01 -5.04 -28.09
CA ALA A 340 -17.57 -4.07 -27.18
C ALA A 340 -18.35 -4.75 -26.05
N TYR A 341 -18.28 -4.14 -24.85
CA TYR A 341 -19.20 -4.40 -23.76
C TYR A 341 -19.94 -3.10 -23.42
N LEU A 342 -21.20 -3.06 -23.77
CA LEU A 342 -21.99 -1.83 -23.73
C LEU A 342 -23.00 -1.86 -22.58
N VAL A 343 -23.56 -0.71 -22.25
CA VAL A 343 -24.55 -0.57 -21.17
C VAL A 343 -25.76 -1.52 -21.33
N LYS A 344 -26.16 -1.87 -22.54
CA LYS A 344 -27.22 -2.85 -22.82
C LYS A 344 -26.83 -4.32 -22.51
N ASP A 345 -25.52 -4.59 -22.40
CA ASP A 345 -25.00 -5.94 -22.19
C ASP A 345 -24.84 -6.25 -20.70
N ILE A 346 -25.02 -5.22 -19.85
CA ILE A 346 -24.99 -5.34 -18.38
C ILE A 346 -26.16 -6.21 -17.91
N PRO A 347 -25.95 -7.18 -17.00
CA PRO A 347 -27.01 -8.01 -16.44
C PRO A 347 -27.76 -7.25 -15.32
N TRP A 348 -28.50 -6.21 -15.70
CA TRP A 348 -29.14 -5.25 -14.83
C TRP A 348 -29.98 -5.86 -13.70
N ASP A 349 -30.68 -6.96 -13.96
CA ASP A 349 -31.54 -7.63 -12.97
C ASP A 349 -30.76 -8.46 -11.93
N GLN A 350 -29.44 -8.54 -12.08
CA GLN A 350 -28.57 -9.30 -11.16
C GLN A 350 -27.64 -8.39 -10.34
N LEU A 351 -27.69 -7.09 -10.60
CA LEU A 351 -26.82 -6.08 -9.98
C LEU A 351 -27.63 -5.12 -9.09
N THR A 352 -26.97 -4.59 -8.10
CA THR A 352 -27.49 -3.50 -7.25
C THR A 352 -26.79 -2.19 -7.55
N HIS A 353 -25.51 -2.26 -7.95
CA HIS A 353 -24.68 -1.08 -8.23
C HIS A 353 -23.82 -1.31 -9.46
N ILE A 354 -23.57 -0.21 -10.14
CA ILE A 354 -22.61 -0.12 -11.23
C ILE A 354 -21.67 1.04 -10.95
N ASN A 355 -20.39 0.75 -10.89
CA ASN A 355 -19.32 1.74 -10.79
C ASN A 355 -18.77 2.01 -12.18
N TYR A 356 -18.88 3.24 -12.66
CA TYR A 356 -18.37 3.65 -13.98
C TYR A 356 -16.86 3.93 -13.88
N ALA A 357 -16.03 3.16 -14.52
CA ALA A 357 -14.58 3.26 -14.53
C ALA A 357 -14.06 3.77 -15.88
N PHE A 358 -13.30 4.84 -15.95
CA PHE A 358 -12.97 5.80 -14.90
C PHE A 358 -13.16 7.24 -15.37
N VAL A 359 -13.26 8.13 -14.43
CA VAL A 359 -13.13 9.56 -14.64
C VAL A 359 -11.77 9.99 -14.11
N SER A 360 -11.02 10.76 -14.90
CA SER A 360 -9.70 11.26 -14.53
C SER A 360 -9.77 12.60 -13.75
N ILE A 361 -8.62 13.04 -13.26
CA ILE A 361 -8.43 14.38 -12.68
C ILE A 361 -7.55 15.17 -13.65
N GLY A 362 -8.09 16.24 -14.20
CA GLY A 362 -7.37 17.10 -15.14
C GLY A 362 -6.27 17.94 -14.47
N SER A 363 -5.45 18.56 -15.31
CA SER A 363 -4.36 19.46 -14.86
C SER A 363 -4.84 20.67 -14.06
N ASP A 364 -6.11 21.03 -14.21
CA ASP A 364 -6.76 22.08 -13.41
C ASP A 364 -7.24 21.61 -12.04
N GLY A 365 -7.06 20.31 -11.72
CA GLY A 365 -7.49 19.69 -10.48
C GLY A 365 -8.99 19.42 -10.37
N LYS A 366 -9.70 19.41 -11.50
CA LYS A 366 -11.11 19.01 -11.56
C LYS A 366 -11.28 17.63 -12.19
N VAL A 367 -12.44 17.03 -11.95
CA VAL A 367 -12.81 15.82 -12.66
C VAL A 367 -12.91 16.05 -14.16
N ASN A 368 -12.46 15.09 -14.96
CA ASN A 368 -12.32 15.22 -16.40
C ASN A 368 -12.75 13.96 -17.13
N VAL A 369 -13.60 14.12 -18.14
CA VAL A 369 -14.04 13.06 -19.08
C VAL A 369 -13.76 13.42 -20.53
N GLY A 370 -12.86 14.35 -20.77
CA GLY A 370 -12.61 14.93 -22.10
C GLY A 370 -13.60 16.04 -22.45
N ASP A 371 -13.66 16.39 -23.74
CA ASP A 371 -14.62 17.40 -24.21
C ASP A 371 -16.04 16.82 -24.19
N VAL A 372 -16.85 17.32 -23.25
CA VAL A 372 -18.25 16.88 -23.09
C VAL A 372 -19.16 17.25 -24.28
N ASN A 373 -18.72 18.14 -25.15
CA ASN A 373 -19.45 18.54 -26.37
C ASN A 373 -19.03 17.73 -27.60
N ASP A 374 -17.99 16.91 -27.50
CA ASP A 374 -17.56 16.05 -28.61
C ASP A 374 -18.60 14.91 -28.80
N PRO A 375 -19.23 14.83 -29.98
CA PRO A 375 -20.21 13.78 -30.25
C PRO A 375 -19.60 12.37 -30.28
N THR A 376 -18.28 12.26 -30.29
CA THR A 376 -17.56 10.98 -30.24
C THR A 376 -17.10 10.60 -28.83
N ASN A 377 -17.25 11.50 -27.86
CA ASN A 377 -16.88 11.23 -26.47
C ASN A 377 -17.69 10.05 -25.91
N PRO A 378 -17.05 8.95 -25.48
CA PRO A 378 -17.77 7.78 -24.98
C PRO A 378 -18.63 8.08 -23.74
N ALA A 379 -18.17 8.97 -22.86
CA ALA A 379 -18.90 9.29 -21.62
C ALA A 379 -20.20 10.07 -21.88
N THR A 380 -20.18 11.06 -22.78
CA THR A 380 -21.25 12.06 -22.87
C THR A 380 -21.86 12.29 -24.27
N GLY A 381 -21.18 11.86 -25.33
CA GLY A 381 -21.55 12.22 -26.72
C GLY A 381 -21.92 11.05 -27.60
N LYS A 382 -21.13 9.97 -27.55
CA LYS A 382 -21.24 8.82 -28.45
C LYS A 382 -22.54 8.03 -28.28
N THR A 383 -23.00 7.40 -29.34
CA THR A 383 -24.17 6.52 -29.34
C THR A 383 -23.80 5.19 -29.99
N TRP A 384 -24.42 4.11 -29.52
CA TRP A 384 -24.22 2.77 -30.05
C TRP A 384 -25.54 2.14 -30.52
N PRO A 385 -25.52 1.34 -31.57
CA PRO A 385 -26.73 0.64 -32.05
C PRO A 385 -27.33 -0.24 -30.95
N GLY A 386 -28.64 -0.09 -30.72
CA GLY A 386 -29.35 -0.89 -29.73
C GLY A 386 -29.09 -0.48 -28.25
N VAL A 387 -28.35 0.59 -27.99
CA VAL A 387 -28.24 1.21 -26.66
C VAL A 387 -29.23 2.36 -26.59
N GLU A 388 -30.12 2.29 -25.61
CA GLU A 388 -31.12 3.33 -25.40
C GLU A 388 -30.56 4.50 -24.58
N VAL A 389 -30.94 5.71 -24.94
CA VAL A 389 -30.70 6.93 -24.18
C VAL A 389 -31.97 7.77 -24.19
N ASP A 390 -32.46 8.13 -23.02
CA ASP A 390 -33.61 9.03 -22.89
C ASP A 390 -33.27 10.41 -23.48
N PRO A 391 -33.95 10.87 -24.52
CA PRO A 391 -33.69 12.17 -25.13
C PRO A 391 -33.96 13.36 -24.20
N ALA A 392 -34.71 13.19 -23.12
CA ALA A 392 -34.98 14.20 -22.11
C ALA A 392 -33.79 14.54 -21.24
N LEU A 393 -32.75 13.70 -21.18
CA LEU A 393 -31.56 13.91 -20.35
C LEU A 393 -30.67 15.06 -20.83
N GLY A 394 -30.66 15.36 -22.13
CA GLY A 394 -29.83 16.40 -22.73
C GLY A 394 -28.35 16.02 -22.92
N PHE A 395 -27.95 14.79 -22.54
CA PHE A 395 -26.62 14.21 -22.76
C PHE A 395 -26.76 12.76 -23.22
N LYS A 396 -25.70 12.22 -23.80
CA LYS A 396 -25.66 10.87 -24.41
C LYS A 396 -24.54 10.05 -23.77
N GLY A 397 -23.86 9.22 -24.58
CA GLY A 397 -22.75 8.40 -24.15
C GLY A 397 -23.13 7.35 -23.11
N HIS A 398 -22.14 6.84 -22.43
CA HIS A 398 -22.35 5.89 -21.34
C HIS A 398 -23.17 6.51 -20.21
N PHE A 399 -22.98 7.80 -19.90
CA PHE A 399 -23.71 8.48 -18.83
C PHE A 399 -25.20 8.55 -19.12
N GLY A 400 -25.56 8.90 -20.39
CA GLY A 400 -26.96 8.93 -20.81
C GLY A 400 -27.60 7.55 -20.82
N ALA A 401 -26.87 6.54 -21.28
CA ALA A 401 -27.32 5.15 -21.25
C ALA A 401 -27.49 4.63 -19.82
N LEU A 402 -26.48 4.81 -18.94
CA LEU A 402 -26.56 4.40 -17.53
C LEU A 402 -27.74 5.06 -16.83
N ALA A 403 -27.92 6.38 -17.00
CA ALA A 403 -29.05 7.12 -16.44
C ALA A 403 -30.41 6.61 -16.92
N THR A 404 -30.47 6.15 -18.17
CA THR A 404 -31.71 5.58 -18.77
C THR A 404 -32.01 4.19 -18.24
N TYR A 405 -31.02 3.32 -18.22
CA TYR A 405 -31.23 1.91 -17.82
C TYR A 405 -31.48 1.78 -16.32
N LYS A 406 -30.72 2.50 -15.46
CA LYS A 406 -30.89 2.41 -14.01
C LYS A 406 -32.34 2.72 -13.55
N GLN A 407 -33.02 3.63 -14.25
CA GLN A 407 -34.42 3.97 -13.93
C GLN A 407 -35.39 2.80 -14.16
N LYS A 408 -35.03 1.86 -15.06
CA LYS A 408 -35.85 0.69 -15.38
C LYS A 408 -35.61 -0.49 -14.42
N HIS A 409 -34.43 -0.53 -13.77
CA HIS A 409 -33.96 -1.69 -13.04
C HIS A 409 -33.70 -1.43 -11.54
N ASP A 410 -33.94 -0.22 -11.04
CA ASP A 410 -33.66 0.18 -9.64
C ASP A 410 -32.21 -0.11 -9.20
N VAL A 411 -31.25 0.12 -10.12
CA VAL A 411 -29.81 -0.06 -9.87
C VAL A 411 -29.18 1.30 -9.63
N LYS A 412 -28.30 1.40 -8.65
CA LYS A 412 -27.52 2.62 -8.37
C LYS A 412 -26.28 2.69 -9.24
N THR A 413 -25.91 3.90 -9.65
CA THR A 413 -24.72 4.14 -10.45
C THR A 413 -23.79 5.13 -9.75
N LEU A 414 -22.53 4.79 -9.62
CA LEU A 414 -21.51 5.65 -9.03
C LEU A 414 -20.44 5.99 -10.07
N ILE A 415 -19.83 7.16 -9.92
CA ILE A 415 -18.66 7.56 -10.71
C ILE A 415 -17.42 7.13 -9.95
N SER A 416 -16.63 6.22 -10.56
CA SER A 416 -15.29 5.89 -10.05
C SER A 416 -14.27 6.87 -10.62
N ILE A 417 -13.49 7.49 -9.73
CA ILE A 417 -12.49 8.50 -10.07
C ILE A 417 -11.11 7.99 -9.72
N GLY A 418 -10.21 7.98 -10.67
CA GLY A 418 -8.83 7.51 -10.52
C GLY A 418 -8.56 6.16 -11.15
N GLY A 419 -8.27 5.17 -10.32
CA GLY A 419 -7.77 3.86 -10.75
C GLY A 419 -6.27 3.88 -11.03
N TRP A 420 -5.70 2.72 -11.33
CA TRP A 420 -4.26 2.53 -11.49
C TRP A 420 -3.60 3.50 -12.48
N ALA A 421 -4.24 3.72 -13.63
CA ALA A 421 -3.67 4.54 -14.69
C ALA A 421 -3.81 6.05 -14.43
N GLU A 422 -4.87 6.48 -13.73
CA GLU A 422 -5.25 7.90 -13.63
C GLU A 422 -4.99 8.50 -12.23
N THR A 423 -4.45 7.71 -11.29
CA THR A 423 -4.18 8.17 -9.92
C THR A 423 -3.17 9.31 -9.89
N GLY A 424 -2.09 9.27 -10.68
CA GLY A 424 -0.94 10.16 -10.53
C GLY A 424 -0.71 11.15 -11.66
N GLY A 425 -1.50 11.16 -12.70
CA GLY A 425 -1.31 12.03 -13.85
C GLY A 425 -1.69 11.32 -15.17
N HIS A 426 -1.13 11.76 -16.28
CA HIS A 426 -1.38 11.19 -17.60
C HIS A 426 -0.08 11.02 -18.40
N PHE A 427 -0.15 10.29 -19.52
CA PHE A 427 0.97 10.22 -20.47
C PHE A 427 0.85 11.35 -21.50
N GLY A 428 1.93 12.14 -21.65
CA GLY A 428 2.04 13.15 -22.70
C GLY A 428 2.20 12.52 -24.08
N ALA A 429 2.10 13.34 -25.12
CA ALA A 429 2.26 12.91 -26.51
C ALA A 429 3.68 12.34 -26.82
N ASP A 430 4.64 12.59 -25.96
CA ASP A 430 6.02 12.08 -26.04
C ASP A 430 6.20 10.75 -25.32
N GLY A 431 5.14 10.19 -24.74
CA GLY A 431 5.16 8.96 -23.95
C GLY A 431 5.71 9.10 -22.54
N ASN A 432 6.00 10.32 -22.10
CA ASN A 432 6.44 10.56 -20.72
C ASN A 432 5.26 10.80 -19.79
N ARG A 433 5.38 10.34 -18.55
CA ARG A 433 4.39 10.60 -17.51
C ARG A 433 4.45 12.06 -17.07
N VAL A 434 3.29 12.71 -17.06
CA VAL A 434 3.13 14.11 -16.66
C VAL A 434 2.32 14.17 -15.37
N ALA A 435 2.85 14.86 -14.36
CA ALA A 435 2.28 14.98 -13.01
C ALA A 435 1.27 16.13 -12.87
N ASP A 436 0.71 16.62 -13.94
CA ASP A 436 -0.32 17.66 -13.94
C ASP A 436 -1.71 17.03 -13.96
N GLY A 437 -2.30 16.90 -12.81
CA GLY A 437 -3.52 16.15 -12.57
C GLY A 437 -3.28 14.97 -11.63
N GLY A 438 -4.29 14.16 -11.47
CA GLY A 438 -4.25 13.03 -10.54
C GLY A 438 -4.30 13.42 -9.07
N PHE A 439 -4.41 12.40 -8.23
CA PHE A 439 -4.61 12.59 -6.78
C PHE A 439 -3.38 13.16 -6.07
N TYR A 440 -2.17 12.70 -6.40
CA TYR A 440 -0.97 13.04 -5.63
C TYR A 440 -0.73 14.55 -5.56
N THR A 441 -0.85 15.24 -6.68
CA THR A 441 -0.63 16.69 -6.76
C THR A 441 -1.87 17.50 -6.39
N MET A 442 -3.05 16.94 -6.60
CA MET A 442 -4.32 17.56 -6.21
C MET A 442 -4.49 17.59 -4.69
N THR A 443 -4.06 16.54 -3.97
CA THR A 443 -4.25 16.45 -2.51
C THR A 443 -3.08 17.01 -1.71
N THR A 444 -1.84 16.97 -2.25
CA THR A 444 -0.63 17.28 -1.50
C THR A 444 0.30 18.20 -2.27
N ASN A 445 0.68 19.34 -1.68
CA ASN A 445 1.66 20.27 -2.23
C ASN A 445 3.07 19.66 -2.26
N ALA A 446 3.97 20.26 -3.03
CA ALA A 446 5.35 19.78 -3.13
C ALA A 446 6.16 19.84 -1.83
N ASP A 447 5.77 20.70 -0.88
CA ASP A 447 6.37 20.82 0.45
C ASP A 447 5.78 19.82 1.49
N GLY A 448 4.85 18.95 1.06
CA GLY A 448 4.17 17.99 1.89
C GLY A 448 2.95 18.51 2.65
N SER A 449 2.61 19.79 2.53
CA SER A 449 1.38 20.32 3.12
C SER A 449 0.13 19.84 2.36
N ILE A 450 -0.99 19.76 3.06
CA ILE A 450 -2.29 19.42 2.45
C ILE A 450 -2.68 20.53 1.47
N ASN A 451 -3.05 20.16 0.25
CA ASN A 451 -3.55 21.08 -0.76
C ASN A 451 -5.08 21.30 -0.62
N HIS A 452 -5.48 22.01 0.43
CA HIS A 452 -6.91 22.28 0.70
C HIS A 452 -7.62 22.89 -0.51
N ALA A 453 -6.96 23.78 -1.25
CA ALA A 453 -7.56 24.43 -2.42
C ALA A 453 -7.79 23.44 -3.58
N GLY A 454 -6.85 22.50 -3.77
CA GLY A 454 -6.99 21.43 -4.74
C GLY A 454 -8.13 20.49 -4.37
N ILE A 455 -8.16 20.04 -3.11
CA ILE A 455 -9.22 19.15 -2.58
C ILE A 455 -10.58 19.81 -2.73
N GLU A 456 -10.72 21.07 -2.35
CA GLU A 456 -11.98 21.82 -2.43
C GLU A 456 -12.48 21.96 -3.87
N LYS A 457 -11.57 22.28 -4.81
CA LYS A 457 -11.87 22.38 -6.23
C LYS A 457 -12.31 21.03 -6.82
N PHE A 458 -11.55 19.99 -6.52
CA PHE A 458 -11.86 18.64 -6.96
C PHE A 458 -13.23 18.18 -6.47
N ALA A 459 -13.46 18.24 -5.15
CA ALA A 459 -14.69 17.79 -4.52
C ALA A 459 -15.92 18.55 -5.06
N THR A 460 -15.78 19.86 -5.29
CA THR A 460 -16.84 20.67 -5.91
C THR A 460 -17.17 20.17 -7.31
N SER A 461 -16.15 19.97 -8.16
CA SER A 461 -16.37 19.54 -9.55
C SER A 461 -16.89 18.10 -9.64
N ALA A 462 -16.47 17.21 -8.72
CA ALA A 462 -16.94 15.83 -8.66
C ALA A 462 -18.43 15.76 -8.32
N VAL A 463 -18.86 16.52 -7.30
CA VAL A 463 -20.27 16.58 -6.89
C VAL A 463 -21.13 17.24 -7.99
N GLU A 464 -20.63 18.29 -8.66
CA GLU A 464 -21.32 18.91 -9.80
C GLU A 464 -21.49 17.94 -10.97
N MET A 465 -20.45 17.17 -11.32
CA MET A 465 -20.50 16.15 -12.38
C MET A 465 -21.51 15.06 -12.03
N MET A 466 -21.42 14.51 -10.82
CA MET A 466 -22.33 13.48 -10.31
C MET A 466 -23.79 13.92 -10.44
N ARG A 467 -24.13 15.14 -9.98
CA ARG A 467 -25.50 15.69 -10.05
C ARG A 467 -25.94 15.93 -11.49
N THR A 468 -25.05 16.48 -12.33
CA THR A 468 -25.33 16.79 -13.74
C THR A 468 -25.72 15.55 -14.53
N TYR A 469 -24.95 14.46 -14.35
CA TYR A 469 -25.13 13.23 -15.09
C TYR A 469 -25.96 12.17 -14.36
N LYS A 470 -26.64 12.55 -13.25
CA LYS A 470 -27.63 11.73 -12.52
C LYS A 470 -27.05 10.46 -11.89
N PHE A 471 -25.80 10.50 -11.44
CA PHE A 471 -25.22 9.43 -10.62
C PHE A 471 -25.70 9.52 -9.17
N ASP A 472 -25.64 8.40 -8.44
CA ASP A 472 -26.13 8.27 -7.07
C ASP A 472 -24.99 8.46 -6.05
N GLY A 473 -23.75 8.59 -6.50
CA GLY A 473 -22.61 8.77 -5.62
C GLY A 473 -21.28 8.82 -6.37
N LEU A 474 -20.24 8.92 -5.55
CA LEU A 474 -18.84 8.92 -5.96
C LEU A 474 -18.13 7.70 -5.37
N ASP A 475 -17.29 7.06 -6.17
CA ASP A 475 -16.38 6.02 -5.77
C ASP A 475 -14.94 6.51 -5.99
N ILE A 476 -14.10 6.48 -4.97
CA ILE A 476 -12.73 7.01 -5.05
C ILE A 476 -11.74 5.86 -5.13
N ASP A 477 -11.09 5.78 -6.28
CA ASP A 477 -10.11 4.74 -6.59
C ASP A 477 -8.70 5.35 -6.60
N TYR A 478 -8.21 5.70 -5.41
CA TYR A 478 -6.90 6.31 -5.21
C TYR A 478 -5.85 5.24 -4.89
N GLU A 479 -4.98 4.93 -5.86
CA GLU A 479 -4.02 3.83 -5.79
C GLU A 479 -2.55 4.31 -5.76
N TYR A 480 -1.93 4.65 -4.58
CA TYR A 480 -2.50 4.54 -3.23
C TYR A 480 -2.05 5.72 -2.36
N PRO A 481 -2.90 6.25 -1.47
CA PRO A 481 -2.51 7.29 -0.52
C PRO A 481 -1.75 6.71 0.68
N THR A 482 -0.67 5.97 0.42
CA THR A 482 0.09 5.23 1.44
C THR A 482 1.47 5.81 1.72
N SER A 483 1.93 5.69 2.95
CA SER A 483 3.31 6.00 3.33
C SER A 483 4.31 4.87 3.01
N MET A 484 3.84 3.73 2.49
CA MET A 484 4.69 2.59 2.17
C MET A 484 5.46 2.83 0.86
N ALA A 485 6.75 2.51 0.86
CA ALA A 485 7.63 2.75 -0.28
C ALA A 485 7.33 1.80 -1.46
N GLY A 486 7.47 2.29 -2.69
CA GLY A 486 7.31 1.49 -3.90
C GLY A 486 5.87 1.02 -4.16
N ALA A 487 4.88 1.69 -3.53
CA ALA A 487 3.47 1.45 -3.77
C ALA A 487 2.94 2.31 -4.92
N GLY A 488 1.83 1.88 -5.52
CA GLY A 488 1.20 2.62 -6.62
C GLY A 488 1.90 2.40 -7.98
N ASN A 489 1.43 3.14 -8.98
CA ASN A 489 1.93 3.02 -10.34
C ASN A 489 3.40 3.46 -10.42
N PRO A 490 4.32 2.62 -10.92
CA PRO A 490 5.74 2.96 -11.01
C PRO A 490 6.06 4.20 -11.82
N TYR A 491 5.21 4.56 -12.79
CA TYR A 491 5.36 5.79 -13.57
C TYR A 491 5.13 7.05 -12.75
N ASP A 492 4.44 6.95 -11.62
CA ASP A 492 4.16 8.07 -10.71
C ASP A 492 5.25 8.31 -9.67
N LYS A 493 6.30 7.48 -9.67
CA LYS A 493 7.33 7.44 -8.64
C LYS A 493 7.96 8.80 -8.34
N ASP A 494 8.31 9.56 -9.37
CA ASP A 494 9.07 10.81 -9.22
C ASP A 494 8.28 11.92 -8.51
N PHE A 495 6.96 11.88 -8.58
CA PHE A 495 6.10 12.85 -7.90
C PHE A 495 5.30 12.24 -6.73
N MET A 496 5.13 10.94 -6.67
CA MET A 496 4.52 10.24 -5.54
C MET A 496 5.49 10.09 -4.35
N GLU A 497 6.71 9.58 -4.58
CA GLU A 497 7.66 9.27 -3.51
C GLU A 497 8.03 10.48 -2.62
N PRO A 498 8.23 11.72 -3.15
CA PRO A 498 8.46 12.89 -2.30
C PRO A 498 7.27 13.25 -1.39
N ARG A 499 6.03 12.89 -1.81
CA ARG A 499 4.80 13.19 -1.08
C ARG A 499 4.37 12.08 -0.14
N ARG A 500 4.90 10.88 -0.31
CA ARG A 500 4.51 9.65 0.36
C ARG A 500 4.28 9.78 1.88
N PRO A 501 5.14 10.45 2.68
CA PRO A 501 4.92 10.58 4.12
C PRO A 501 3.66 11.37 4.52
N TYR A 502 3.05 12.07 3.57
CA TYR A 502 1.94 13.01 3.82
C TYR A 502 0.63 12.58 3.14
N LEU A 503 0.66 11.54 2.30
CA LEU A 503 -0.48 11.15 1.46
C LEU A 503 -1.70 10.73 2.27
N TRP A 504 -1.52 9.95 3.34
CA TRP A 504 -2.64 9.49 4.15
C TRP A 504 -3.37 10.64 4.86
N ALA A 505 -2.66 11.65 5.35
CA ALA A 505 -3.24 12.81 5.99
C ALA A 505 -4.05 13.67 5.00
N SER A 506 -3.52 13.84 3.78
CA SER A 506 -4.25 14.54 2.72
C SER A 506 -5.46 13.73 2.22
N TYR A 507 -5.38 12.41 2.25
CA TYR A 507 -6.49 11.52 1.94
C TYR A 507 -7.63 11.61 2.95
N GLN A 508 -7.32 11.70 4.26
CA GLN A 508 -8.33 11.91 5.29
C GLN A 508 -9.09 13.23 5.06
N GLU A 509 -8.38 14.30 4.74
CA GLU A 509 -9.01 15.59 4.43
C GLU A 509 -9.87 15.50 3.16
N LEU A 510 -9.40 14.81 2.13
CA LEU A 510 -10.16 14.58 0.90
C LEU A 510 -11.50 13.88 1.20
N MET A 511 -11.47 12.78 1.96
CA MET A 511 -12.68 12.01 2.29
C MET A 511 -13.67 12.83 3.12
N LYS A 512 -13.17 13.60 4.07
CA LYS A 512 -13.97 14.51 4.86
C LYS A 512 -14.67 15.56 4.00
N VAL A 513 -13.92 16.28 3.17
CA VAL A 513 -14.45 17.34 2.31
C VAL A 513 -15.46 16.79 1.31
N LEU A 514 -15.18 15.62 0.71
CA LEU A 514 -16.14 14.94 -0.17
C LEU A 514 -17.45 14.62 0.55
N ARG A 515 -17.39 14.05 1.76
CA ARG A 515 -18.60 13.75 2.53
C ARG A 515 -19.38 15.01 2.88
N GLU A 516 -18.71 16.08 3.32
CA GLU A 516 -19.35 17.34 3.64
C GLU A 516 -20.07 17.97 2.44
N LYS A 517 -19.46 17.90 1.25
CA LYS A 517 -20.08 18.39 0.01
C LYS A 517 -21.24 17.51 -0.47
N LEU A 518 -21.08 16.19 -0.36
CA LEU A 518 -22.16 15.27 -0.71
C LEU A 518 -23.35 15.43 0.23
N ASP A 519 -23.12 15.62 1.54
CA ASP A 519 -24.19 15.90 2.51
C ASP A 519 -24.92 17.22 2.19
N ALA A 520 -24.15 18.26 1.81
CA ALA A 520 -24.75 19.54 1.41
C ALA A 520 -25.60 19.41 0.15
N ALA A 521 -25.12 18.68 -0.85
CA ALA A 521 -25.86 18.36 -2.06
C ALA A 521 -27.09 17.51 -1.75
N SER A 522 -26.95 16.51 -0.87
CA SER A 522 -28.04 15.63 -0.43
C SER A 522 -29.18 16.41 0.24
N ALA A 523 -28.83 17.31 1.15
CA ALA A 523 -29.81 18.15 1.85
C ALA A 523 -30.53 19.11 0.87
N GLN A 524 -29.82 19.59 -0.15
CA GLN A 524 -30.36 20.47 -1.18
C GLN A 524 -31.31 19.74 -2.13
N ASP A 525 -30.93 18.53 -2.56
CA ASP A 525 -31.63 17.78 -3.59
C ASP A 525 -32.73 16.84 -3.02
N GLY A 526 -32.77 16.67 -1.69
CA GLY A 526 -33.69 15.74 -1.03
C GLY A 526 -33.38 14.26 -1.33
N HIS A 527 -32.12 13.94 -1.66
CA HIS A 527 -31.66 12.60 -2.01
C HIS A 527 -30.26 12.36 -1.41
N HIS A 528 -30.03 11.23 -0.74
CA HIS A 528 -28.71 10.90 -0.20
C HIS A 528 -27.77 10.47 -1.31
N TYR A 529 -26.60 11.11 -1.39
CA TYR A 529 -25.52 10.75 -2.30
C TYR A 529 -24.44 9.95 -1.58
N MET A 530 -24.07 8.83 -2.19
CA MET A 530 -23.14 7.87 -1.60
C MET A 530 -21.68 8.28 -1.82
N LEU A 531 -20.80 7.92 -0.87
CA LEU A 531 -19.37 8.01 -0.98
C LEU A 531 -18.75 6.66 -0.68
N THR A 532 -18.02 6.11 -1.62
CA THR A 532 -17.35 4.82 -1.50
C THR A 532 -15.90 4.91 -1.91
N ILE A 533 -15.12 3.89 -1.62
CA ILE A 533 -13.74 3.76 -2.06
C ILE A 533 -13.47 2.35 -2.57
N ALA A 534 -12.54 2.23 -3.52
CA ALA A 534 -11.82 1.00 -3.79
C ALA A 534 -10.56 0.97 -2.92
N ALA A 535 -10.51 0.05 -1.98
CA ALA A 535 -9.43 -0.05 -1.00
C ALA A 535 -8.52 -1.25 -1.29
N PRO A 536 -7.19 -1.15 -1.11
CA PRO A 536 -6.32 -2.31 -1.22
C PRO A 536 -6.62 -3.35 -0.14
N SER A 537 -6.26 -4.60 -0.41
CA SER A 537 -6.37 -5.69 0.57
C SER A 537 -5.04 -6.08 1.20
N SER A 538 -3.92 -5.69 0.61
CA SER A 538 -2.60 -6.02 1.14
C SER A 538 -2.30 -5.31 2.46
N GLY A 539 -1.97 -6.06 3.49
CA GLY A 539 -1.55 -5.51 4.78
C GLY A 539 -0.31 -4.61 4.70
N TYR A 540 0.51 -4.77 3.67
CA TYR A 540 1.63 -3.86 3.40
C TYR A 540 1.14 -2.45 3.08
N LEU A 541 0.16 -2.32 2.17
CA LEU A 541 -0.40 -1.03 1.76
C LEU A 541 -1.24 -0.40 2.87
N LEU A 542 -2.14 -1.19 3.47
CA LEU A 542 -3.07 -0.73 4.50
C LEU A 542 -2.36 -0.17 5.74
N ARG A 543 -1.23 -0.73 6.12
CA ARG A 543 -0.41 -0.25 7.24
C ARG A 543 0.08 1.19 7.05
N GLY A 544 0.26 1.66 5.81
CA GLY A 544 0.70 3.02 5.50
C GLY A 544 -0.42 4.00 5.17
N MET A 545 -1.67 3.52 5.10
CA MET A 545 -2.83 4.33 4.71
C MET A 545 -3.74 4.71 5.89
N GLU A 546 -3.73 3.93 6.97
CA GLU A 546 -4.63 4.09 8.11
C GLU A 546 -6.10 4.27 7.66
N THR A 547 -6.53 3.47 6.68
CA THR A 547 -7.83 3.59 5.99
C THR A 547 -9.01 3.51 6.95
N PHE A 548 -8.84 2.87 8.10
CA PHE A 548 -9.86 2.83 9.14
C PHE A 548 -10.30 4.22 9.62
N ASP A 549 -9.46 5.24 9.52
CA ASP A 549 -9.78 6.61 9.93
C ASP A 549 -10.78 7.31 8.99
N VAL A 550 -10.90 6.85 7.74
CA VAL A 550 -11.83 7.42 6.76
C VAL A 550 -13.13 6.65 6.65
N THR A 551 -13.22 5.44 7.20
CA THR A 551 -14.41 4.57 7.10
C THR A 551 -15.70 5.23 7.59
N LYS A 552 -15.60 6.15 8.52
CA LYS A 552 -16.76 6.94 9.01
C LYS A 552 -17.39 7.84 7.96
N TYR A 553 -16.65 8.25 6.93
CA TYR A 553 -17.15 9.12 5.85
C TYR A 553 -17.80 8.34 4.70
N LEU A 554 -17.61 7.01 4.66
CA LEU A 554 -18.00 6.15 3.56
C LEU A 554 -19.35 5.49 3.79
N ASP A 555 -20.17 5.40 2.77
CA ASP A 555 -21.35 4.55 2.79
C ASP A 555 -20.95 3.08 2.89
N TYR A 556 -19.95 2.67 2.10
CA TYR A 556 -19.31 1.37 2.20
C TYR A 556 -17.91 1.39 1.58
N VAL A 557 -17.13 0.35 1.85
CA VAL A 557 -15.82 0.10 1.23
C VAL A 557 -15.92 -1.08 0.27
N ASN A 558 -15.30 -0.96 -0.89
CA ASN A 558 -15.04 -2.05 -1.84
C ASN A 558 -13.58 -2.48 -1.68
N ILE A 559 -13.35 -3.64 -1.07
CA ILE A 559 -12.00 -4.17 -0.90
C ILE A 559 -11.57 -4.80 -2.23
N MET A 560 -10.49 -4.30 -2.83
CA MET A 560 -9.83 -4.93 -3.97
C MET A 560 -9.07 -6.17 -3.51
N SER A 561 -9.80 -7.21 -3.08
CA SER A 561 -9.24 -8.47 -2.60
C SER A 561 -8.81 -9.37 -3.76
N TYR A 562 -8.07 -8.77 -4.66
CA TYR A 562 -7.42 -9.36 -5.81
C TYR A 562 -6.09 -8.64 -6.07
N ASP A 563 -5.36 -9.05 -7.08
CA ASP A 563 -3.98 -8.62 -7.32
C ASP A 563 -3.07 -8.88 -6.10
N LEU A 564 -3.36 -9.96 -5.36
CA LEU A 564 -2.56 -10.37 -4.21
C LEU A 564 -1.20 -10.90 -4.66
N HIS A 565 -1.16 -11.61 -5.79
CA HIS A 565 0.05 -12.06 -6.48
C HIS A 565 -0.05 -11.79 -7.98
N GLY A 566 1.08 -11.48 -8.59
CA GLY A 566 1.19 -11.23 -10.02
C GLY A 566 2.65 -11.15 -10.47
N ALA A 567 2.88 -11.02 -11.76
CA ALA A 567 4.20 -11.09 -12.38
C ALA A 567 5.16 -9.93 -12.00
N TRP A 568 4.75 -9.01 -11.17
CA TRP A 568 5.63 -8.06 -10.46
C TRP A 568 6.46 -8.72 -9.36
N ASN A 569 6.21 -9.98 -9.07
CA ASN A 569 6.86 -10.77 -8.04
C ASN A 569 7.31 -12.11 -8.65
N ASP A 570 8.43 -12.65 -8.17
CA ASP A 570 8.96 -13.95 -8.58
C ASP A 570 8.29 -15.14 -7.86
N HIS A 571 7.44 -14.85 -6.87
CA HIS A 571 6.63 -15.84 -6.17
C HIS A 571 5.31 -16.03 -6.90
N VAL A 572 5.05 -17.27 -7.32
CA VAL A 572 3.79 -17.64 -7.95
C VAL A 572 2.75 -17.92 -6.89
N GLY A 573 1.60 -17.25 -6.97
CA GLY A 573 0.56 -17.36 -5.97
C GLY A 573 -0.83 -17.03 -6.51
N HIS A 574 -1.83 -17.11 -5.65
CA HIS A 574 -3.21 -16.81 -6.02
C HIS A 574 -3.46 -15.32 -6.22
N ASN A 575 -4.17 -14.96 -7.27
CA ASN A 575 -4.65 -13.61 -7.53
C ASN A 575 -5.61 -13.13 -6.41
N ALA A 576 -6.48 -14.00 -5.91
CA ALA A 576 -7.57 -13.62 -5.01
C ALA A 576 -7.91 -14.74 -4.01
N ALA A 577 -6.95 -15.12 -3.17
CA ALA A 577 -7.18 -16.09 -2.10
C ALA A 577 -8.24 -15.58 -1.12
N LEU A 578 -9.20 -16.44 -0.73
CA LEU A 578 -10.13 -16.14 0.35
C LEU A 578 -9.46 -16.22 1.71
N PHE A 579 -8.72 -17.30 1.97
CA PHE A 579 -8.00 -17.54 3.22
C PHE A 579 -6.51 -17.75 3.00
N ASP A 580 -5.72 -17.50 4.05
CA ASP A 580 -4.32 -17.85 4.10
C ASP A 580 -4.12 -19.37 4.20
N THR A 581 -3.25 -19.92 3.35
CA THR A 581 -2.91 -21.34 3.37
C THR A 581 -1.75 -21.68 4.31
N GLY A 582 -1.04 -20.68 4.83
CA GLY A 582 0.22 -20.86 5.55
C GLY A 582 1.39 -21.34 4.67
N LYS A 583 1.19 -21.43 3.34
CA LYS A 583 2.17 -21.95 2.38
C LYS A 583 2.69 -20.87 1.43
N ASP A 584 2.22 -19.65 1.56
CA ASP A 584 2.63 -18.55 0.71
C ASP A 584 4.14 -18.34 0.77
N SER A 585 4.80 -18.59 -0.36
CA SER A 585 6.26 -18.59 -0.45
C SER A 585 6.85 -17.19 -0.35
N GLU A 586 6.09 -16.15 -0.70
CA GLU A 586 6.47 -14.75 -0.52
C GLU A 586 6.45 -14.38 0.96
N LEU A 587 5.33 -14.64 1.64
CA LEU A 587 5.17 -14.35 3.07
C LEU A 587 6.15 -15.15 3.92
N ALA A 588 6.42 -16.41 3.53
CA ALA A 588 7.44 -17.23 4.17
C ALA A 588 8.86 -16.64 4.00
N GLN A 589 9.20 -16.14 2.84
CA GLN A 589 10.50 -15.48 2.58
C GLN A 589 10.72 -14.26 3.48
N TRP A 590 9.67 -13.49 3.72
CA TRP A 590 9.70 -12.31 4.60
C TRP A 590 9.49 -12.67 6.09
N ASN A 591 9.46 -13.97 6.41
CA ASN A 591 9.25 -14.49 7.76
C ASN A 591 7.97 -13.97 8.42
N VAL A 592 6.91 -13.74 7.65
CA VAL A 592 5.61 -13.29 8.18
C VAL A 592 5.05 -14.33 9.14
N TYR A 593 5.07 -15.60 8.76
CA TYR A 593 4.59 -16.71 9.59
C TYR A 593 5.40 -16.93 10.87
N GLY A 594 6.68 -16.54 10.89
CA GLY A 594 7.55 -16.63 12.07
C GLY A 594 7.56 -15.37 12.95
N THR A 595 6.92 -14.29 12.51
CA THR A 595 6.94 -13.01 13.22
C THR A 595 5.77 -12.90 14.19
N ALA A 596 6.05 -12.80 15.48
CA ALA A 596 5.03 -12.75 16.53
C ALA A 596 4.00 -11.61 16.34
N ALA A 597 4.40 -10.49 15.76
CA ALA A 597 3.50 -9.37 15.47
C ALA A 597 2.39 -9.72 14.46
N TYR A 598 2.59 -10.72 13.61
CA TYR A 598 1.58 -11.19 12.67
C TYR A 598 0.79 -12.41 13.18
N GLY A 599 1.13 -12.92 14.37
CA GLY A 599 0.45 -14.09 14.96
C GLY A 599 0.59 -15.39 14.15
N GLY A 600 1.51 -15.42 13.17
CA GLY A 600 1.66 -16.55 12.24
C GLY A 600 0.64 -16.56 11.10
N ILE A 601 -0.07 -15.44 10.86
CA ILE A 601 -1.13 -15.34 9.84
C ILE A 601 -0.63 -14.51 8.67
N GLY A 602 -0.82 -15.02 7.46
CA GLY A 602 -0.55 -14.28 6.22
C GLY A 602 -1.61 -13.21 5.95
N TYR A 603 -1.20 -12.11 5.33
CA TYR A 603 -2.07 -10.95 5.05
C TYR A 603 -2.40 -10.78 3.56
N LEU A 604 -2.01 -11.72 2.69
CA LEU A 604 -2.36 -11.70 1.27
C LEU A 604 -3.58 -12.57 1.00
N ASN A 605 -4.70 -12.22 1.64
CA ASN A 605 -5.99 -12.89 1.45
C ASN A 605 -7.16 -11.99 1.81
N THR A 606 -8.33 -12.35 1.33
CA THR A 606 -9.58 -11.59 1.49
C THR A 606 -10.04 -11.53 2.95
N ASP A 607 -9.95 -12.65 3.68
CA ASP A 607 -10.40 -12.74 5.07
C ASP A 607 -9.63 -11.78 5.98
N TRP A 608 -8.30 -11.69 5.81
CA TRP A 608 -7.49 -10.73 6.55
C TRP A 608 -7.91 -9.27 6.27
N ALA A 609 -8.12 -8.93 4.99
CA ALA A 609 -8.54 -7.58 4.63
C ALA A 609 -9.93 -7.23 5.16
N TYR A 610 -10.87 -8.19 5.11
CA TYR A 610 -12.19 -8.03 5.73
C TYR A 610 -12.07 -7.69 7.22
N HIS A 611 -11.25 -8.44 7.97
CA HIS A 611 -11.08 -8.23 9.41
C HIS A 611 -10.43 -6.86 9.72
N TYR A 612 -9.54 -6.38 8.87
CA TYR A 612 -8.98 -5.03 9.00
C TYR A 612 -10.08 -3.96 9.01
N PHE A 613 -10.99 -3.99 8.02
CA PHE A 613 -12.08 -3.02 7.94
C PHE A 613 -13.18 -3.27 8.98
N ARG A 614 -13.43 -4.54 9.31
CA ARG A 614 -14.42 -4.91 10.33
C ARG A 614 -14.11 -4.33 11.70
N GLY A 615 -12.85 -4.03 11.97
CA GLY A 615 -12.41 -3.35 13.18
C GLY A 615 -12.93 -1.92 13.32
N SER A 616 -13.36 -1.28 12.23
CA SER A 616 -13.76 0.14 12.22
C SER A 616 -15.15 0.40 11.68
N MET A 617 -15.84 -0.58 11.09
CA MET A 617 -17.17 -0.38 10.51
C MET A 617 -18.03 -1.66 10.56
N PRO A 618 -19.36 -1.55 10.47
CA PRO A 618 -20.27 -2.69 10.38
C PRO A 618 -19.95 -3.57 9.17
N ALA A 619 -20.12 -4.89 9.31
CA ALA A 619 -19.91 -5.84 8.20
C ALA A 619 -20.71 -5.48 6.93
N GLY A 620 -21.93 -4.98 7.10
CA GLY A 620 -22.80 -4.55 6.01
C GLY A 620 -22.30 -3.34 5.21
N ARG A 621 -21.30 -2.62 5.71
CA ARG A 621 -20.64 -1.52 4.99
C ARG A 621 -19.31 -1.95 4.35
N ILE A 622 -19.06 -3.24 4.28
CA ILE A 622 -17.88 -3.84 3.65
C ILE A 622 -18.34 -4.70 2.47
N ASN A 623 -17.67 -4.62 1.35
CA ASN A 623 -17.83 -5.52 0.23
C ASN A 623 -16.47 -6.14 -0.11
N ILE A 624 -16.40 -7.44 -0.33
CA ILE A 624 -15.19 -8.10 -0.81
C ILE A 624 -15.09 -8.01 -2.34
N GLY A 625 -13.87 -8.04 -2.86
CA GLY A 625 -13.59 -7.99 -4.29
C GLY A 625 -13.34 -9.37 -4.90
N VAL A 626 -13.80 -9.55 -6.13
CA VAL A 626 -13.55 -10.75 -6.95
C VAL A 626 -13.05 -10.32 -8.33
N PRO A 627 -11.92 -10.88 -8.80
CA PRO A 627 -11.42 -10.54 -10.14
C PRO A 627 -12.15 -11.37 -11.20
N TYR A 628 -12.62 -10.74 -12.25
CA TYR A 628 -13.07 -11.45 -13.45
C TYR A 628 -11.97 -11.52 -14.51
N TYR A 629 -10.74 -11.62 -14.04
CA TYR A 629 -9.52 -11.73 -14.86
C TYR A 629 -8.45 -12.57 -14.15
N THR A 630 -7.52 -13.12 -14.94
CA THR A 630 -6.41 -13.92 -14.44
C THR A 630 -5.18 -13.05 -14.12
N ARG A 631 -4.29 -13.58 -13.30
CA ARG A 631 -2.88 -13.19 -13.16
C ARG A 631 -2.00 -14.40 -13.38
N GLY A 632 -0.87 -14.22 -14.07
CA GLY A 632 -0.08 -15.39 -14.41
C GLY A 632 1.37 -15.15 -14.77
N TRP A 633 2.10 -16.23 -14.78
CA TRP A 633 3.54 -16.32 -15.07
C TRP A 633 3.79 -17.41 -16.11
N GLN A 634 4.87 -17.24 -16.85
CA GLN A 634 5.47 -18.27 -17.69
C GLN A 634 6.86 -18.67 -17.18
N GLY A 635 7.37 -19.82 -17.62
CA GLY A 635 8.66 -20.33 -17.18
C GLY A 635 8.70 -20.63 -15.67
N VAL A 636 7.56 -20.99 -15.10
CA VAL A 636 7.44 -21.33 -13.68
C VAL A 636 8.19 -22.63 -13.38
N THR A 637 8.96 -22.60 -12.28
CA THR A 637 9.72 -23.75 -11.79
C THR A 637 9.30 -24.11 -10.38
N GLY A 638 9.15 -25.40 -10.11
CA GLY A 638 8.76 -25.90 -8.80
C GLY A 638 7.27 -25.68 -8.47
N GLY A 639 6.94 -25.78 -7.20
CA GLY A 639 5.57 -25.68 -6.72
C GLY A 639 4.70 -26.89 -7.04
N GLU A 640 3.42 -26.82 -6.68
CA GLU A 640 2.40 -27.82 -6.99
C GLU A 640 1.61 -27.38 -8.21
N ASN A 641 1.89 -27.97 -9.38
CA ASN A 641 1.38 -27.49 -10.66
C ASN A 641 1.59 -25.96 -10.82
N GLY A 642 2.80 -25.51 -10.53
CA GLY A 642 3.21 -24.13 -10.56
C GLY A 642 2.86 -23.30 -9.32
N LEU A 643 1.83 -23.63 -8.56
CA LEU A 643 1.43 -22.91 -7.34
C LEU A 643 2.54 -22.95 -6.28
N TRP A 644 2.88 -21.80 -5.71
CA TRP A 644 4.00 -21.57 -4.81
C TRP A 644 5.38 -21.86 -5.40
N GLY A 645 5.45 -21.96 -6.74
CA GLY A 645 6.68 -22.02 -7.51
C GLY A 645 7.36 -20.66 -7.64
N ARG A 646 8.36 -20.62 -8.53
CA ARG A 646 9.13 -19.41 -8.80
C ARG A 646 9.17 -19.11 -10.29
N ALA A 647 9.06 -17.84 -10.63
CA ALA A 647 9.32 -17.30 -11.94
C ALA A 647 10.37 -16.18 -11.86
N ALA A 648 11.17 -15.97 -12.89
CA ALA A 648 12.20 -14.95 -12.84
C ALA A 648 11.57 -13.54 -12.79
N LEU A 649 12.18 -12.66 -12.01
CA LEU A 649 11.83 -11.25 -12.01
C LEU A 649 12.23 -10.56 -13.31
N PRO A 650 11.49 -9.53 -13.71
CA PRO A 650 11.90 -8.65 -14.78
C PRO A 650 13.29 -8.06 -14.55
N ASN A 651 14.07 -7.94 -15.62
CA ASN A 651 15.37 -7.26 -15.56
C ASN A 651 15.17 -5.74 -15.53
N GLN A 652 15.27 -5.15 -14.36
CA GLN A 652 15.02 -3.74 -14.11
C GLN A 652 16.00 -2.79 -14.79
N SER A 653 17.16 -3.28 -15.22
CA SER A 653 18.12 -2.47 -15.98
C SER A 653 17.81 -2.38 -17.47
N GLU A 654 16.98 -3.29 -17.95
CA GLU A 654 16.58 -3.38 -19.37
C GLU A 654 15.12 -3.00 -19.57
N CYS A 655 14.33 -3.02 -18.49
CA CYS A 655 12.91 -2.75 -18.51
C CYS A 655 12.59 -1.49 -17.76
N ALA A 656 11.60 -0.73 -18.21
CA ALA A 656 11.08 0.42 -17.49
C ALA A 656 10.54 -0.01 -16.11
N PRO A 657 10.44 0.92 -15.14
CA PRO A 657 9.78 0.64 -13.87
C PRO A 657 8.33 0.17 -14.12
N GLY A 658 7.97 -0.94 -13.50
CA GLY A 658 6.74 -1.61 -13.76
C GLY A 658 7.04 -3.08 -13.95
N THR A 659 6.39 -3.85 -14.66
CA THR A 659 6.62 -5.24 -14.89
C THR A 659 6.72 -5.52 -16.35
N GLY A 660 7.68 -6.22 -16.79
CA GLY A 660 7.71 -6.69 -18.14
C GLY A 660 7.60 -5.61 -19.22
N GLU A 661 7.87 -4.36 -18.85
CA GLU A 661 8.02 -3.30 -19.84
C GLU A 661 9.31 -3.49 -20.62
N GLY A 662 9.25 -3.23 -21.92
CA GLY A 662 10.36 -3.41 -22.80
C GLY A 662 10.09 -4.49 -23.85
N GLU A 663 11.15 -5.10 -24.34
CA GLU A 663 10.99 -6.13 -25.36
C GLU A 663 10.54 -7.46 -24.75
N LYS A 664 9.66 -8.18 -25.45
CA LYS A 664 9.26 -9.54 -25.09
C LYS A 664 10.49 -10.40 -24.78
N ASN A 665 10.40 -11.19 -23.73
CA ASN A 665 11.41 -12.12 -23.22
C ASN A 665 12.60 -11.53 -22.45
N ASN A 666 12.78 -10.21 -22.40
CA ASN A 666 13.87 -9.59 -21.64
C ASN A 666 13.42 -9.06 -20.28
N CYS A 667 12.15 -8.95 -20.06
CA CYS A 667 11.57 -8.19 -18.95
C CYS A 667 10.84 -9.02 -17.90
N GLY A 668 11.15 -10.29 -17.82
CA GLY A 668 10.62 -11.17 -16.78
C GLY A 668 9.68 -12.24 -17.31
N HIS A 669 9.02 -12.94 -16.38
CA HIS A 669 8.22 -14.12 -16.67
C HIS A 669 6.74 -13.93 -16.38
N GLY A 670 6.19 -12.76 -16.61
CA GLY A 670 4.75 -12.61 -16.81
C GLY A 670 4.33 -13.37 -18.07
N ALA A 671 3.22 -14.10 -18.01
CA ALA A 671 2.72 -14.81 -19.18
C ALA A 671 2.37 -13.79 -20.29
N LEU A 672 2.60 -14.19 -21.55
CA LEU A 672 2.50 -13.37 -22.76
C LEU A 672 1.60 -14.01 -23.80
N GLY A 673 1.25 -13.26 -24.84
CA GLY A 673 0.52 -13.71 -26.01
C GLY A 673 -0.85 -14.29 -25.64
N ILE A 674 -1.14 -15.53 -26.03
CA ILE A 674 -2.44 -16.18 -25.74
C ILE A 674 -2.73 -16.31 -24.24
N ASP A 675 -1.73 -16.26 -23.39
CA ASP A 675 -1.88 -16.31 -21.95
C ASP A 675 -2.02 -14.92 -21.31
N ASN A 676 -2.14 -13.86 -22.11
CA ASN A 676 -2.13 -12.46 -21.65
C ASN A 676 -3.01 -11.54 -22.51
N MET A 677 -4.17 -12.01 -22.92
CA MET A 677 -5.01 -11.35 -23.91
C MET A 677 -5.50 -9.93 -23.49
N TRP A 678 -5.66 -9.68 -22.20
CA TRP A 678 -5.97 -8.36 -21.64
C TRP A 678 -4.71 -7.68 -21.09
N HIS A 679 -3.65 -7.68 -21.89
CA HIS A 679 -2.42 -7.03 -21.52
C HIS A 679 -2.55 -5.51 -21.58
N ASP A 680 -1.83 -4.84 -20.70
CA ASP A 680 -1.49 -3.42 -20.87
C ASP A 680 -0.31 -3.32 -21.85
N THR A 681 -0.11 -2.15 -22.42
CA THR A 681 1.08 -1.83 -23.19
C THR A 681 1.93 -0.80 -22.47
N ASP A 682 3.23 -0.88 -22.68
CA ASP A 682 4.14 0.19 -22.25
C ASP A 682 3.89 1.46 -23.10
N PRO A 683 4.46 2.63 -22.76
CA PRO A 683 4.32 3.86 -23.54
C PRO A 683 4.84 3.75 -24.99
N LYS A 684 5.57 2.69 -25.32
CA LYS A 684 6.05 2.40 -26.67
C LYS A 684 5.17 1.43 -27.43
N GLY A 685 4.12 0.95 -26.79
CA GLY A 685 3.17 0.00 -27.37
C GLY A 685 3.58 -1.47 -27.30
N ASN A 686 4.62 -1.82 -26.49
CA ASN A 686 4.98 -3.21 -26.28
C ASN A 686 4.05 -3.86 -25.25
N GLU A 687 3.74 -5.15 -25.46
CA GLU A 687 2.96 -5.96 -24.53
C GLU A 687 3.66 -6.09 -23.16
N MET A 688 2.90 -5.92 -22.10
CA MET A 688 3.37 -6.11 -20.75
C MET A 688 2.87 -7.45 -20.20
N GLY A 689 3.82 -8.37 -19.94
CA GLY A 689 3.52 -9.72 -19.48
C GLY A 689 2.94 -9.72 -18.04
N ALA A 690 1.68 -10.11 -17.91
CA ALA A 690 0.96 -10.15 -16.66
C ALA A 690 0.08 -11.40 -16.49
N GLY A 691 -0.07 -12.21 -17.54
CA GLY A 691 -1.02 -13.31 -17.55
C GLY A 691 -2.46 -12.82 -17.32
N SER A 692 -2.78 -11.64 -17.84
CA SER A 692 -4.09 -11.02 -17.67
C SER A 692 -5.04 -11.46 -18.78
N ASN A 693 -6.05 -12.23 -18.43
CA ASN A 693 -7.07 -12.72 -19.35
C ASN A 693 -8.44 -12.54 -18.72
N PRO A 694 -9.49 -12.20 -19.49
CA PRO A 694 -10.85 -12.31 -18.97
C PRO A 694 -11.22 -13.77 -18.71
N MET A 695 -12.17 -14.01 -17.81
CA MET A 695 -12.53 -15.39 -17.46
C MET A 695 -13.09 -16.18 -18.64
N TRP A 696 -13.79 -15.55 -19.59
CA TRP A 696 -14.25 -16.25 -20.80
C TRP A 696 -13.07 -16.75 -21.67
N HIS A 697 -11.92 -16.04 -21.70
CA HIS A 697 -10.73 -16.55 -22.38
C HIS A 697 -10.03 -17.64 -21.57
N ALA A 698 -9.92 -17.48 -20.26
CA ALA A 698 -9.38 -18.52 -19.39
C ALA A 698 -10.16 -19.84 -19.49
N LYS A 699 -11.51 -19.77 -19.59
CA LYS A 699 -12.36 -20.94 -19.83
C LYS A 699 -12.10 -21.58 -21.19
N ASN A 700 -11.86 -20.79 -22.24
CA ASN A 700 -11.48 -21.32 -23.55
C ASN A 700 -10.10 -22.01 -23.50
N LEU A 701 -9.12 -21.45 -22.82
CA LEU A 701 -7.81 -22.09 -22.60
C LEU A 701 -7.97 -23.43 -21.86
N GLU A 702 -8.78 -23.46 -20.79
CA GLU A 702 -9.09 -24.70 -20.04
C GLU A 702 -9.63 -25.81 -20.94
N LYS A 703 -10.44 -25.46 -21.94
CA LYS A 703 -11.07 -26.43 -22.86
C LYS A 703 -10.28 -26.64 -24.15
N GLY A 704 -9.15 -25.96 -24.33
CA GLY A 704 -8.38 -26.05 -25.58
C GLY A 704 -9.10 -25.45 -26.78
N ILE A 705 -9.89 -24.41 -26.54
CA ILE A 705 -10.68 -23.73 -27.58
C ILE A 705 -9.91 -22.47 -28.03
N TRP A 706 -9.63 -22.40 -29.34
CA TRP A 706 -9.18 -21.17 -29.98
C TRP A 706 -10.41 -20.29 -30.25
N GLY A 707 -10.57 -19.22 -29.48
CA GLY A 707 -11.75 -18.38 -29.61
C GLY A 707 -11.81 -17.60 -30.93
N SER A 708 -12.98 -17.44 -31.47
CA SER A 708 -13.24 -16.71 -32.75
C SER A 708 -12.81 -15.23 -32.69
N TYR A 709 -12.65 -14.69 -31.49
CA TYR A 709 -12.24 -13.31 -31.19
C TYR A 709 -10.72 -13.11 -31.18
N ALA A 710 -9.92 -14.17 -31.09
CA ALA A 710 -8.49 -14.10 -30.84
C ALA A 710 -7.73 -13.15 -31.76
N GLN A 711 -8.04 -13.20 -33.08
CA GLN A 711 -7.41 -12.31 -34.04
C GLN A 711 -7.77 -10.82 -33.81
N ALA A 712 -8.98 -10.53 -33.33
CA ALA A 712 -9.39 -9.14 -33.02
C ALA A 712 -8.63 -8.56 -31.84
N TYR A 713 -8.11 -9.42 -30.96
CA TYR A 713 -7.23 -9.04 -29.85
C TYR A 713 -5.74 -9.06 -30.21
N GLY A 714 -5.42 -9.18 -31.50
CA GLY A 714 -4.05 -9.08 -32.00
C GLY A 714 -3.26 -10.39 -31.98
N LEU A 715 -3.88 -11.52 -31.60
CA LEU A 715 -3.18 -12.81 -31.57
C LEU A 715 -2.92 -13.32 -32.98
N ASP A 716 -1.65 -13.62 -33.27
CA ASP A 716 -1.16 -14.13 -34.56
C ASP A 716 -0.31 -15.41 -34.38
N PRO A 717 -0.93 -16.57 -34.23
CA PRO A 717 -0.22 -17.82 -33.95
C PRO A 717 0.69 -18.30 -35.09
N VAL A 718 0.66 -17.63 -36.25
CA VAL A 718 1.51 -17.95 -37.40
C VAL A 718 2.86 -17.25 -37.29
N ASN A 719 2.85 -16.00 -36.84
CA ASN A 719 4.04 -15.16 -36.77
C ASN A 719 4.59 -15.03 -35.34
N ASP A 720 3.77 -15.23 -34.32
CA ASP A 720 4.19 -15.18 -32.90
C ASP A 720 3.93 -16.53 -32.19
N PRO A 721 4.97 -17.26 -31.81
CA PRO A 721 4.83 -18.53 -31.09
C PRO A 721 4.16 -18.38 -29.71
N SER A 722 4.23 -17.20 -29.06
CA SER A 722 3.56 -16.96 -27.77
C SER A 722 2.04 -16.96 -27.90
N ASP A 723 1.51 -16.71 -29.10
CA ASP A 723 0.08 -16.70 -29.41
C ASP A 723 -0.48 -18.09 -29.73
N GLN A 724 0.35 -19.11 -29.78
CA GLN A 724 -0.12 -20.47 -30.11
C GLN A 724 -0.80 -21.13 -28.92
N LEU A 725 -1.94 -21.77 -29.18
CA LEU A 725 -2.61 -22.64 -28.22
C LEU A 725 -1.88 -24.01 -28.20
N VAL A 726 -0.89 -24.12 -27.32
CA VAL A 726 -0.03 -25.31 -27.16
C VAL A 726 -0.21 -25.93 -25.79
N GLY A 727 -0.15 -27.25 -25.71
CA GLY A 727 -0.29 -27.98 -24.46
C GLY A 727 -1.74 -28.03 -23.94
N THR A 728 -1.88 -28.44 -22.69
CA THR A 728 -3.18 -28.53 -22.01
C THR A 728 -3.18 -27.70 -20.75
N TYR A 729 -4.22 -26.89 -20.58
CA TYR A 729 -4.45 -26.09 -19.37
C TYR A 729 -5.30 -26.92 -18.41
N THR A 730 -4.65 -27.48 -17.40
CA THR A 730 -5.33 -28.27 -16.38
C THR A 730 -5.84 -27.38 -15.27
N ARG A 731 -7.14 -27.40 -15.01
CA ARG A 731 -7.73 -26.72 -13.86
C ARG A 731 -7.36 -27.45 -12.58
N ASN A 732 -6.82 -26.71 -11.64
CA ASN A 732 -6.54 -27.10 -10.26
C ASN A 732 -7.37 -26.24 -9.31
N TYR A 733 -7.44 -26.62 -8.04
CA TYR A 733 -8.21 -25.86 -7.04
C TYR A 733 -7.56 -25.99 -5.66
N ASP A 734 -7.39 -24.88 -4.96
CA ASP A 734 -6.97 -24.85 -3.57
C ASP A 734 -8.21 -24.68 -2.69
N ASP A 735 -8.57 -25.73 -1.96
CA ASP A 735 -9.77 -25.76 -1.12
C ASP A 735 -9.68 -24.81 0.08
N VAL A 736 -8.48 -24.43 0.51
CA VAL A 736 -8.26 -23.48 1.61
C VAL A 736 -8.33 -22.06 1.10
N ALA A 737 -7.54 -21.75 0.07
CA ALA A 737 -7.54 -20.42 -0.54
C ALA A 737 -8.85 -20.11 -1.30
N VAL A 738 -9.67 -21.12 -1.58
CA VAL A 738 -10.88 -21.02 -2.41
C VAL A 738 -10.53 -20.37 -3.76
N ALA A 739 -9.46 -20.85 -4.38
CA ALA A 739 -8.92 -20.26 -5.58
C ALA A 739 -8.56 -21.33 -6.63
N PRO A 740 -9.17 -21.28 -7.83
CA PRO A 740 -8.78 -22.11 -8.95
C PRO A 740 -7.57 -21.53 -9.68
N TRP A 741 -6.80 -22.40 -10.35
CA TRP A 741 -5.79 -21.98 -11.31
C TRP A 741 -5.67 -22.95 -12.48
N LEU A 742 -5.16 -22.44 -13.58
CA LEU A 742 -4.79 -23.24 -14.73
C LEU A 742 -3.28 -23.47 -14.74
N TRP A 743 -2.88 -24.69 -15.01
CA TRP A 743 -1.49 -25.08 -15.19
C TRP A 743 -1.27 -25.67 -16.58
N ASN A 744 -0.35 -25.10 -17.34
CA ASN A 744 0.12 -25.69 -18.59
C ASN A 744 1.57 -26.15 -18.41
N ALA A 745 1.74 -27.48 -18.27
CA ALA A 745 3.04 -28.08 -17.99
C ALA A 745 4.03 -27.99 -19.15
N GLU A 746 3.53 -27.94 -20.40
CA GLU A 746 4.36 -27.84 -21.60
C GLU A 746 4.99 -26.45 -21.74
N LYS A 747 4.20 -25.41 -21.47
CA LYS A 747 4.64 -24.01 -21.49
C LYS A 747 5.23 -23.55 -20.14
N SER A 748 5.05 -24.33 -19.07
CA SER A 748 5.32 -23.91 -17.70
C SER A 748 4.60 -22.60 -17.34
N VAL A 749 3.31 -22.51 -17.74
CA VAL A 749 2.45 -21.35 -17.49
C VAL A 749 1.49 -21.64 -16.35
N PHE A 750 1.43 -20.71 -15.43
CA PHE A 750 0.48 -20.66 -14.30
C PHE A 750 -0.44 -19.46 -14.49
N LEU A 751 -1.74 -19.67 -14.45
CA LEU A 751 -2.76 -18.61 -14.46
C LEU A 751 -3.69 -18.78 -13.25
N SER A 752 -3.62 -17.88 -12.27
CA SER A 752 -4.61 -17.82 -11.20
C SER A 752 -5.93 -17.29 -11.76
N THR A 753 -7.03 -18.00 -11.48
CA THR A 753 -8.34 -17.72 -12.08
C THR A 753 -9.42 -17.57 -11.01
N GLU A 754 -10.63 -17.28 -11.46
CA GLU A 754 -11.89 -17.47 -10.75
C GLU A 754 -12.85 -18.27 -11.62
N ASP A 755 -13.83 -18.89 -11.01
CA ASP A 755 -14.92 -19.55 -11.72
C ASP A 755 -16.21 -19.55 -10.88
N LYS A 756 -17.27 -20.10 -11.45
CA LYS A 756 -18.56 -20.20 -10.76
C LYS A 756 -18.45 -20.87 -9.38
N ALA A 757 -17.65 -21.93 -9.25
CA ALA A 757 -17.53 -22.67 -7.99
C ALA A 757 -16.84 -21.83 -6.90
N SER A 758 -15.76 -21.13 -7.22
CA SER A 758 -15.06 -20.27 -6.27
C SER A 758 -15.90 -19.07 -5.83
N VAL A 759 -16.60 -18.41 -6.75
CA VAL A 759 -17.46 -17.27 -6.40
C VAL A 759 -18.68 -17.67 -5.59
N GLU A 760 -19.23 -18.87 -5.78
CA GLU A 760 -20.30 -19.41 -4.94
C GLU A 760 -19.86 -19.60 -3.48
N VAL A 761 -18.66 -20.10 -3.25
CA VAL A 761 -18.08 -20.24 -1.89
C VAL A 761 -17.77 -18.87 -1.28
N LYS A 762 -17.23 -17.93 -2.07
CA LYS A 762 -17.01 -16.55 -1.61
C LYS A 762 -18.33 -15.85 -1.29
N ALA A 763 -19.41 -16.14 -2.03
CA ALA A 763 -20.74 -15.63 -1.71
C ALA A 763 -21.29 -16.24 -0.39
N ASP A 764 -21.07 -17.53 -0.15
CA ASP A 764 -21.41 -18.16 1.13
C ASP A 764 -20.64 -17.52 2.30
N TYR A 765 -19.34 -17.26 2.13
CA TYR A 765 -18.55 -16.51 3.11
C TYR A 765 -19.14 -15.13 3.43
N VAL A 766 -19.55 -14.38 2.39
CA VAL A 766 -20.21 -13.08 2.56
C VAL A 766 -21.51 -13.19 3.35
N ILE A 767 -22.28 -14.24 3.12
CA ILE A 767 -23.51 -14.51 3.86
C ILE A 767 -23.20 -14.83 5.33
N ASP A 768 -22.26 -15.75 5.56
CA ASP A 768 -21.89 -16.22 6.90
C ASP A 768 -21.29 -15.12 7.78
N LYS A 769 -20.56 -14.18 7.17
CA LYS A 769 -19.95 -13.05 7.88
C LYS A 769 -20.82 -11.79 7.90
N GLU A 770 -22.05 -11.88 7.44
CA GLU A 770 -22.99 -10.76 7.35
C GLU A 770 -22.44 -9.54 6.58
N ILE A 771 -21.51 -9.77 5.64
CA ILE A 771 -20.85 -8.76 4.81
C ILE A 771 -21.88 -8.12 3.86
N GLY A 772 -21.67 -6.85 3.51
CA GLY A 772 -22.58 -6.07 2.68
C GLY A 772 -22.78 -6.59 1.26
N GLY A 773 -21.75 -7.20 0.68
CA GLY A 773 -21.86 -7.75 -0.66
C GLY A 773 -20.53 -8.13 -1.29
N ILE A 774 -20.59 -8.31 -2.62
CA ILE A 774 -19.45 -8.58 -3.49
C ILE A 774 -19.35 -7.48 -4.54
N MET A 775 -18.13 -7.01 -4.76
CA MET A 775 -17.73 -6.17 -5.87
C MET A 775 -16.84 -6.97 -6.83
N PHE A 776 -16.91 -6.75 -8.12
CA PHE A 776 -16.02 -7.41 -9.06
C PHE A 776 -15.48 -6.46 -10.14
N TRP A 777 -14.22 -6.68 -10.47
CA TRP A 777 -13.49 -6.06 -11.56
C TRP A 777 -13.25 -7.09 -12.65
N GLU A 778 -13.77 -6.94 -13.84
CA GLU A 778 -14.74 -6.01 -14.38
C GLU A 778 -15.90 -6.79 -15.07
N LEU A 779 -17.02 -6.14 -15.28
CA LEU A 779 -18.22 -6.77 -15.87
C LEU A 779 -17.93 -7.53 -17.17
N ALA A 780 -17.11 -6.98 -18.07
CA ALA A 780 -16.78 -7.60 -19.35
C ALA A 780 -15.93 -8.88 -19.23
N GLY A 781 -15.40 -9.18 -18.02
CA GLY A 781 -14.60 -10.37 -17.77
C GLY A 781 -15.40 -11.64 -17.52
N ASP A 782 -16.70 -11.52 -17.14
CA ASP A 782 -17.57 -12.68 -16.88
C ASP A 782 -17.89 -13.44 -18.18
N TYR A 783 -18.32 -14.67 -18.06
CA TYR A 783 -18.50 -15.56 -19.19
C TYR A 783 -19.88 -16.16 -19.30
N ASN A 784 -20.26 -16.51 -20.56
CA ASN A 784 -21.25 -17.49 -20.88
C ASN A 784 -20.69 -18.47 -21.93
N CYS A 785 -21.17 -19.70 -21.93
CA CYS A 785 -20.92 -20.62 -23.03
C CYS A 785 -21.94 -20.37 -24.14
N TYR A 786 -21.47 -20.14 -25.34
CA TYR A 786 -22.30 -19.93 -26.56
C TYR A 786 -22.17 -21.10 -27.51
N VAL A 787 -23.30 -21.61 -27.99
CA VAL A 787 -23.34 -22.59 -29.05
C VAL A 787 -22.89 -21.96 -30.36
N LEU A 788 -22.02 -22.63 -31.13
CA LEU A 788 -21.56 -22.15 -32.42
C LEU A 788 -22.44 -22.77 -33.53
N ASP A 789 -22.77 -21.94 -34.53
CA ASP A 789 -23.36 -22.45 -35.79
C ASP A 789 -22.32 -23.11 -36.71
N THR A 790 -22.74 -23.61 -37.84
CA THR A 790 -21.86 -24.25 -38.85
C THR A 790 -20.84 -23.29 -39.48
N ASN A 791 -20.99 -21.98 -39.30
CA ASN A 791 -20.06 -20.93 -39.76
C ASN A 791 -19.13 -20.44 -38.65
N GLY A 792 -19.28 -20.96 -37.42
CA GLY A 792 -18.50 -20.54 -36.25
C GLY A 792 -19.06 -19.31 -35.55
N ASN A 793 -20.28 -18.87 -35.87
CA ASN A 793 -20.87 -17.73 -35.16
C ASN A 793 -21.54 -18.18 -33.88
N ARG A 794 -21.39 -17.34 -32.81
CA ARG A 794 -22.12 -17.50 -31.56
C ARG A 794 -23.63 -17.30 -31.76
N THR A 795 -24.44 -18.22 -31.27
CA THR A 795 -25.90 -18.19 -31.42
C THR A 795 -26.63 -18.04 -30.10
N THR A 796 -26.79 -19.12 -29.36
CA THR A 796 -27.53 -19.16 -28.09
C THR A 796 -26.63 -19.49 -26.93
N ILE A 797 -26.99 -18.99 -25.75
CA ILE A 797 -26.32 -19.33 -24.50
C ILE A 797 -26.70 -20.75 -24.09
N ASP A 798 -25.69 -21.57 -23.82
CA ASP A 798 -25.84 -22.88 -23.17
C ASP A 798 -25.52 -22.77 -21.69
N ALA A 799 -26.53 -22.57 -20.87
CA ALA A 799 -26.38 -22.45 -19.41
C ALA A 799 -25.85 -23.73 -18.73
N THR A 800 -25.81 -24.88 -19.46
CA THR A 800 -25.24 -26.14 -18.98
C THR A 800 -23.78 -26.30 -19.34
N GLU A 801 -23.21 -25.39 -20.13
CA GLU A 801 -21.83 -25.39 -20.64
C GLU A 801 -21.46 -26.68 -21.45
N GLN A 802 -22.43 -27.52 -21.82
CA GLN A 802 -22.16 -28.77 -22.52
C GLN A 802 -21.64 -28.53 -23.95
N ALA A 803 -22.10 -27.49 -24.64
CA ALA A 803 -21.60 -27.13 -25.95
C ALA A 803 -20.10 -26.79 -25.94
N CYS A 804 -19.68 -26.01 -25.00
CA CYS A 804 -18.25 -25.68 -24.83
C CYS A 804 -17.41 -26.89 -24.38
N ALA A 805 -17.96 -27.71 -23.48
CA ALA A 805 -17.29 -28.94 -23.05
C ALA A 805 -17.15 -29.96 -24.19
N ALA A 806 -18.08 -29.96 -25.16
CA ALA A 806 -18.07 -30.86 -26.33
C ALA A 806 -17.29 -30.28 -27.53
N GLY A 807 -16.75 -29.05 -27.43
CA GLY A 807 -16.07 -28.38 -28.55
C GLY A 807 -17.00 -27.83 -29.64
N ASN A 808 -18.30 -27.72 -29.35
CA ASN A 808 -19.32 -27.18 -30.25
C ASN A 808 -19.75 -25.76 -29.85
N GLY A 809 -19.04 -25.16 -28.94
CA GLY A 809 -19.28 -23.84 -28.41
C GLY A 809 -17.98 -23.12 -28.09
N GLU A 810 -18.08 -21.85 -27.73
CA GLU A 810 -16.99 -21.06 -27.15
C GLU A 810 -17.49 -20.21 -25.99
N TYR A 811 -16.61 -19.91 -25.05
CA TYR A 811 -16.88 -18.95 -23.98
C TYR A 811 -16.64 -17.53 -24.49
N HIS A 812 -17.54 -16.64 -24.12
CA HIS A 812 -17.40 -15.21 -24.39
C HIS A 812 -18.10 -14.40 -23.31
N MET A 813 -17.98 -13.08 -23.35
CA MET A 813 -18.58 -12.14 -22.41
C MET A 813 -20.00 -12.55 -22.03
N GLY A 814 -20.27 -12.59 -20.74
CA GLY A 814 -21.53 -13.11 -20.22
C GLY A 814 -21.78 -12.69 -18.78
N ASN A 815 -22.46 -13.55 -18.02
CA ASN A 815 -22.88 -13.25 -16.66
C ASN A 815 -22.98 -14.49 -15.75
N THR A 816 -22.29 -15.57 -16.07
CA THR A 816 -22.40 -16.84 -15.32
C THR A 816 -21.96 -16.70 -13.85
N MET A 817 -20.85 -16.02 -13.59
CA MET A 817 -20.36 -15.80 -12.23
C MET A 817 -21.22 -14.76 -11.49
N THR A 818 -21.58 -13.66 -12.14
CA THR A 818 -22.48 -12.64 -11.61
C THR A 818 -23.83 -13.24 -11.20
N LYS A 819 -24.39 -14.10 -12.06
CA LYS A 819 -25.61 -14.84 -11.76
C LYS A 819 -25.46 -15.79 -10.59
N ALA A 820 -24.32 -16.47 -10.46
CA ALA A 820 -24.07 -17.36 -9.33
C ALA A 820 -24.07 -16.60 -7.99
N ILE A 821 -23.42 -15.43 -7.94
CA ILE A 821 -23.42 -14.54 -6.77
C ILE A 821 -24.85 -14.09 -6.46
N TYR A 822 -25.58 -13.58 -7.46
CA TYR A 822 -26.97 -13.15 -7.31
C TYR A 822 -27.87 -14.29 -6.81
N ASP A 823 -27.75 -15.49 -7.40
CA ASP A 823 -28.55 -16.65 -7.00
C ASP A 823 -28.31 -17.07 -5.54
N LYS A 824 -27.08 -16.93 -5.03
CA LYS A 824 -26.76 -17.13 -3.62
C LYS A 824 -27.39 -16.06 -2.74
N PHE A 825 -27.32 -14.80 -3.15
CA PHE A 825 -27.76 -13.69 -2.31
C PHE A 825 -29.27 -13.52 -2.24
N LYS A 826 -30.02 -13.74 -3.34
CA LYS A 826 -31.45 -13.47 -3.41
C LYS A 826 -32.32 -14.17 -2.37
N SER A 827 -31.82 -15.26 -1.77
CA SER A 827 -32.54 -15.99 -0.70
C SER A 827 -31.83 -15.89 0.65
N ALA A 828 -30.75 -15.12 0.73
CA ALA A 828 -29.95 -14.96 1.94
C ALA A 828 -30.61 -13.99 2.95
N THR A 829 -30.16 -14.05 4.20
CA THR A 829 -30.52 -13.06 5.21
C THR A 829 -29.90 -11.69 4.86
N PRO A 830 -30.52 -10.59 5.25
CA PRO A 830 -29.91 -9.27 5.12
C PRO A 830 -28.56 -9.17 5.85
N TYR A 831 -27.72 -8.28 5.39
CA TYR A 831 -26.39 -8.07 5.96
C TYR A 831 -26.42 -7.44 7.37
N GLY A 832 -25.30 -7.59 8.12
CA GLY A 832 -25.11 -7.00 9.44
C GLY A 832 -24.88 -5.47 9.34
N ASN A 833 -25.76 -4.69 9.99
CA ASN A 833 -25.81 -3.25 9.87
C ASN A 833 -25.40 -2.49 11.14
N LYS A 834 -24.92 -3.20 12.15
CA LYS A 834 -24.49 -2.61 13.43
C LYS A 834 -23.01 -2.77 13.64
N ILE A 835 -22.41 -1.77 14.25
CA ILE A 835 -21.09 -1.91 14.85
C ILE A 835 -21.20 -2.96 15.95
N ALA A 836 -20.24 -3.87 16.03
CA ALA A 836 -20.27 -4.89 17.07
C ALA A 836 -20.27 -4.20 18.44
N THR A 837 -21.36 -4.38 19.17
CA THR A 837 -21.52 -3.87 20.53
C THR A 837 -21.58 -5.04 21.50
N GLY A 838 -20.80 -4.99 22.55
CA GLY A 838 -20.79 -6.03 23.58
C GLY A 838 -19.37 -6.29 24.10
N PRO A 839 -19.27 -7.01 25.21
CA PRO A 839 -17.96 -7.43 25.69
C PRO A 839 -17.29 -8.28 24.61
N ILE A 840 -16.01 -8.01 24.37
CA ILE A 840 -15.18 -8.87 23.53
C ILE A 840 -15.30 -10.28 24.11
N PRO A 841 -15.75 -11.30 23.33
CA PRO A 841 -15.80 -12.65 23.82
C PRO A 841 -14.42 -13.08 24.31
N THR A 842 -14.36 -13.71 25.48
CA THR A 842 -13.11 -14.22 26.05
C THR A 842 -12.64 -15.50 25.34
N GLU A 843 -13.49 -16.08 24.50
CA GLU A 843 -13.18 -17.27 23.71
C GLU A 843 -13.12 -16.93 22.23
N ALA A 844 -12.00 -17.27 21.63
CA ALA A 844 -11.79 -17.17 20.20
C ALA A 844 -12.79 -18.04 19.45
N VAL A 845 -13.56 -17.48 18.55
CA VAL A 845 -14.22 -18.28 17.53
C VAL A 845 -13.17 -18.68 16.51
N ASP A 846 -12.85 -19.96 16.53
CA ASP A 846 -11.89 -20.56 15.62
C ASP A 846 -12.51 -20.63 14.24
N ILE A 847 -12.10 -19.77 13.33
CA ILE A 847 -12.23 -20.06 11.91
C ILE A 847 -11.06 -20.99 11.60
N ALA A 848 -11.36 -22.28 11.55
CA ALA A 848 -10.35 -23.27 11.23
C ALA A 848 -9.94 -23.11 9.77
N VAL A 849 -8.75 -22.60 9.54
CA VAL A 849 -8.08 -22.79 8.26
C VAL A 849 -7.53 -24.22 8.29
N SER A 850 -8.00 -25.04 7.40
CA SER A 850 -7.80 -26.51 7.48
C SER A 850 -6.37 -26.99 7.25
N VAL A 851 -5.45 -26.10 6.90
CA VAL A 851 -4.05 -26.44 6.63
C VAL A 851 -3.13 -25.65 7.56
N GLY A 852 -2.31 -26.36 8.32
CA GLY A 852 -1.29 -25.77 9.18
C GLY A 852 -1.76 -25.33 10.57
N GLY A 853 -3.03 -25.47 10.93
CA GLY A 853 -3.52 -25.15 12.28
C GLY A 853 -3.63 -23.66 12.59
N PHE A 854 -3.68 -22.82 11.57
CA PHE A 854 -3.91 -21.37 11.74
C PHE A 854 -5.35 -21.12 12.14
N LYS A 855 -5.51 -20.18 13.07
CA LYS A 855 -6.81 -19.70 13.52
C LYS A 855 -6.93 -18.23 13.16
N VAL A 856 -7.92 -17.89 12.37
CA VAL A 856 -8.31 -16.53 12.15
C VAL A 856 -9.37 -16.17 13.17
N LEU A 857 -9.15 -15.07 13.88
CA LEU A 857 -10.04 -14.63 14.95
C LEU A 857 -10.87 -13.47 14.42
N ASP A 858 -12.19 -13.57 14.50
CA ASP A 858 -13.11 -12.54 14.00
C ASP A 858 -13.22 -11.37 14.99
N PRO A 859 -12.82 -10.13 14.63
CA PRO A 859 -12.96 -8.98 15.50
C PRO A 859 -14.42 -8.67 15.90
N ALA A 860 -15.38 -9.02 15.04
CA ALA A 860 -16.80 -8.87 15.38
C ALA A 860 -17.21 -9.78 16.53
N GLU A 861 -16.50 -10.86 16.74
CA GLU A 861 -16.68 -11.81 17.83
C GLU A 861 -15.67 -11.59 18.95
N GLY A 862 -14.89 -10.50 18.86
CA GLY A 862 -14.06 -10.04 19.96
C GLY A 862 -12.61 -10.46 19.91
N LEU A 863 -12.10 -10.79 18.76
CA LEU A 863 -10.73 -11.23 18.60
C LEU A 863 -9.90 -10.26 17.78
N LEU A 864 -8.85 -9.78 18.38
CA LEU A 864 -7.85 -8.97 17.70
C LEU A 864 -7.00 -9.87 16.82
N VAL A 865 -7.26 -9.79 15.52
CA VAL A 865 -6.53 -10.56 14.50
C VAL A 865 -5.21 -9.91 14.14
N ALA A 866 -5.09 -8.62 14.29
CA ALA A 866 -3.85 -7.92 14.07
C ALA A 866 -3.07 -7.84 15.40
N ARG A 867 -2.13 -8.70 15.59
CA ARG A 867 -1.05 -8.47 16.53
C ARG A 867 0.19 -8.02 15.79
#